data_d3a0642a9a4ed6c9aaf6f16fbd9d053c
#
_entry.id   d3a0642a9a4ed6c9aaf6f16fbd9d053c
#
_cell.length_a   1.000
_cell.length_b   1.000
_cell.length_c   1.000
_cell.angle_alpha   90.00
_cell.angle_beta   90.00
_cell.angle_gamma   90.00
#
_symmetry.space_group_name_H-M   'P 1'
#
loop_
_entity.id
_entity.type
_entity.pdbx_description
1 polymer ?
#
loop_
_entity_poly.entity_id
_entity_poly.type
_entity_poly.pdbx_seq_one_letter_code
_entity_poly.pdbx_strand_id
1 'polypeptide(L)'
;MLNVIREQADSWLIKSILWLIVFAFIGTIFYSWGMGGSSGSSGGVVATVDGSKISQAEYERTFNNLVNFYREQFKGQFSEDLIQKLDLKTQSLDVLIQKKILLLKAKELDIQISDTEVVKQINSLTAFQKDTVFSNIAYQNYLKFKRLTPLEFEESQREALLLEKVRNLIKSNVKVSPNELNEAYMLANEKVKLDYIVIPTNHFKSEDKVSREEIKSFYERNKERFEIPEKIKIKYVKTTPKDYESQIDIHSEDIEDYYSTKIADFRVRKMYKAAHILIRPETNVNNSEESTKKAEELAKDKADGILKKIRNGASFSELAKKYSDDTVSGKNGGSLGEFPEGMMVAEFENALKKLSPKETSEPVKTSFGFHIIQLNKVTPERIKPLEEVKEEIIKKIEANKTRQKMRRVVKHVHRSAKEDQDLMNAAQENNLSTQTTPFISREDHIVPDIGNNPKFFNQAFILEDNKVGEPVVTLESAFVLKVVNREKPYIPELNDIEQLARSKSQEEKDHNFSTTKSESLAKKITNGTIDLESTAKKLGLDLKHTPFFNRSDSIPGIGNLEKVKTKAFELDDGKSGWTLVRDNYYLIRLQDRQKANAPEMEALKELKTKLKLAKGDSVFQEWMGNLKERSEILIDKSQL
;
A
#
# COMPACT_ATOMS: atom_id res chain seq x y z
N MET A 1 -13.30 0.74 0.20
CA MET A 1 -12.11 1.63 0.29
C MET A 1 -11.43 1.84 -1.07
N LEU A 2 -11.22 0.80 -1.89
CA LEU A 2 -10.55 0.93 -3.22
C LEU A 2 -11.36 1.69 -4.27
N ASN A 3 -12.69 1.60 -4.28
CA ASN A 3 -13.52 2.41 -5.17
C ASN A 3 -13.39 3.92 -4.88
N VAL A 4 -13.15 4.30 -3.63
CA VAL A 4 -12.94 5.72 -3.24
C VAL A 4 -11.59 6.24 -3.75
N ILE A 5 -10.56 5.40 -3.78
CA ILE A 5 -9.23 5.76 -4.34
C ILE A 5 -9.29 5.82 -5.88
N ARG A 6 -10.08 4.94 -6.49
CA ARG A 6 -10.24 4.85 -7.96
C ARG A 6 -11.02 6.04 -8.54
N GLU A 7 -12.03 6.54 -7.81
CA GLU A 7 -12.85 7.69 -8.21
C GLU A 7 -12.25 9.06 -7.84
N GLN A 8 -11.29 9.08 -6.91
CA GLN A 8 -10.67 10.30 -6.42
C GLN A 8 -9.18 10.45 -6.80
N ALA A 9 -8.68 9.63 -7.71
CA ALA A 9 -7.28 9.72 -8.18
C ALA A 9 -6.92 11.13 -8.73
N ASP A 10 -7.91 11.89 -9.17
CA ASP A 10 -7.77 13.29 -9.59
C ASP A 10 -7.94 14.32 -8.48
N SER A 11 -8.32 13.89 -7.27
CA SER A 11 -8.47 14.78 -6.13
C SER A 11 -7.11 15.33 -5.69
N TRP A 12 -6.99 16.67 -5.60
CA TRP A 12 -5.82 17.36 -5.06
C TRP A 12 -5.38 16.80 -3.68
N LEU A 13 -6.31 16.31 -2.88
CA LEU A 13 -6.05 15.74 -1.54
C LEU A 13 -5.34 14.39 -1.63
N ILE A 14 -5.68 13.54 -2.59
CA ILE A 14 -4.96 12.28 -2.83
C ILE A 14 -3.59 12.59 -3.44
N LYS A 15 -3.51 13.55 -4.36
CA LYS A 15 -2.24 14.05 -4.88
C LYS A 15 -1.37 14.62 -3.74
N SER A 16 -1.95 15.35 -2.77
CA SER A 16 -1.20 15.86 -1.60
C SER A 16 -0.76 14.76 -0.66
N ILE A 17 -1.60 13.76 -0.37
CA ILE A 17 -1.24 12.61 0.45
C ILE A 17 -0.18 11.75 -0.26
N LEU A 18 -0.32 11.54 -1.57
CA LEU A 18 0.68 10.87 -2.39
C LEU A 18 2.00 11.65 -2.42
N TRP A 19 1.95 12.98 -2.55
CA TRP A 19 3.12 13.84 -2.44
C TRP A 19 3.74 13.81 -1.04
N LEU A 20 2.94 13.78 0.03
CA LEU A 20 3.42 13.67 1.41
C LEU A 20 4.07 12.29 1.65
N ILE A 21 3.51 11.22 1.07
CA ILE A 21 4.11 9.88 1.07
C ILE A 21 5.41 9.89 0.26
N VAL A 22 5.45 10.54 -0.90
CA VAL A 22 6.67 10.69 -1.72
C VAL A 22 7.71 11.49 -0.95
N PHE A 23 7.33 12.53 -0.20
CA PHE A 23 8.27 13.30 0.64
C PHE A 23 8.78 12.54 1.86
N ALA A 24 7.91 11.79 2.54
CA ALA A 24 8.34 10.85 3.59
C ALA A 24 9.27 9.78 3.00
N PHE A 25 8.99 9.35 1.78
CA PHE A 25 9.77 8.38 1.03
C PHE A 25 11.10 8.96 0.55
N ILE A 26 11.16 10.20 0.08
CA ILE A 26 12.41 10.90 -0.21
C ILE A 26 13.28 10.92 1.05
N GLY A 27 12.71 11.19 2.24
CA GLY A 27 13.43 11.09 3.52
C GLY A 27 13.93 9.68 3.83
N THR A 28 13.15 8.64 3.56
CA THR A 28 13.50 7.23 3.82
C THR A 28 14.33 6.61 2.70
N ILE A 29 14.17 7.04 1.44
CA ILE A 29 15.04 6.65 0.32
C ILE A 29 16.46 7.15 0.59
N PHE A 30 16.63 8.39 1.01
CA PHE A 30 17.97 8.89 1.36
C PHE A 30 18.60 8.10 2.52
N TYR A 31 17.77 7.56 3.42
CA TYR A 31 18.22 6.69 4.50
C TYR A 31 18.52 5.24 4.03
N SER A 32 17.86 4.78 2.98
CA SER A 32 18.02 3.42 2.40
C SER A 32 18.99 3.36 1.22
N TRP A 33 19.48 4.47 0.72
CA TRP A 33 20.11 4.62 -0.60
C TRP A 33 21.64 4.58 -0.62
N GLY A 34 22.22 3.82 0.24
CA GLY A 34 23.63 3.50 0.16
C GLY A 34 24.00 2.43 -0.89
N MET A 35 23.40 2.42 -2.07
CA MET A 35 23.66 1.34 -3.03
C MET A 35 24.07 1.84 -4.41
N GLY A 36 25.35 1.91 -4.64
CA GLY A 36 25.83 1.95 -6.00
C GLY A 36 27.18 2.58 -6.19
N GLY A 37 28.20 1.73 -6.13
CA GLY A 37 29.53 2.05 -6.60
C GLY A 37 29.50 2.49 -8.05
N SER A 38 30.26 3.53 -8.34
CA SER A 38 30.64 4.00 -9.66
C SER A 38 31.50 2.94 -10.34
N SER A 39 30.89 1.96 -10.97
CA SER A 39 31.56 1.19 -12.01
C SER A 39 31.12 1.74 -13.36
N GLY A 40 32.05 2.33 -14.08
CA GLY A 40 31.86 2.86 -15.42
C GLY A 40 31.28 1.80 -16.36
N SER A 41 30.00 1.87 -16.62
CA SER A 41 29.36 1.23 -17.75
C SER A 41 28.84 2.35 -18.66
N SER A 42 29.04 2.21 -19.93
CA SER A 42 28.54 3.03 -21.02
C SER A 42 27.02 2.90 -21.16
N GLY A 43 26.29 3.31 -20.12
CA GLY A 43 24.83 3.42 -20.13
C GLY A 43 24.43 4.82 -20.58
N GLY A 44 23.28 4.93 -21.25
CA GLY A 44 22.71 6.21 -21.71
C GLY A 44 22.58 7.24 -20.58
N VAL A 45 22.47 8.50 -20.96
CA VAL A 45 22.17 9.61 -20.06
C VAL A 45 20.69 9.92 -20.20
N VAL A 46 19.92 9.78 -19.11
CA VAL A 46 18.46 10.04 -19.10
C VAL A 46 18.16 11.54 -19.02
N ALA A 47 18.96 12.27 -18.28
CA ALA A 47 18.83 13.71 -18.17
C ALA A 47 20.16 14.36 -17.74
N THR A 48 20.25 15.68 -17.95
CA THR A 48 21.31 16.53 -17.38
C THR A 48 20.69 17.68 -16.60
N VAL A 49 21.33 18.08 -15.51
CA VAL A 49 20.95 19.23 -14.68
C VAL A 49 22.19 20.09 -14.52
N ASP A 50 22.20 21.29 -15.12
CA ASP A 50 23.36 22.22 -15.14
C ASP A 50 24.67 21.49 -15.53
N GLY A 51 24.58 20.64 -16.58
CA GLY A 51 25.69 19.84 -17.08
C GLY A 51 25.97 18.54 -16.27
N SER A 52 25.40 18.35 -15.08
CA SER A 52 25.54 17.14 -14.29
C SER A 52 24.63 16.04 -14.82
N LYS A 53 25.20 14.87 -15.17
CA LYS A 53 24.50 13.77 -15.80
C LYS A 53 23.70 12.93 -14.78
N ILE A 54 22.53 12.47 -15.21
CA ILE A 54 21.74 11.40 -14.58
C ILE A 54 21.83 10.19 -15.50
N SER A 55 22.45 9.14 -15.04
CA SER A 55 22.64 7.92 -15.83
C SER A 55 21.38 7.05 -15.87
N GLN A 56 21.25 6.21 -16.91
CA GLN A 56 20.20 5.20 -17.02
C GLN A 56 20.17 4.28 -15.79
N ALA A 57 21.32 3.87 -15.30
CA ALA A 57 21.43 2.99 -14.13
C ALA A 57 20.91 3.63 -12.83
N GLU A 58 21.12 4.95 -12.63
CA GLU A 58 20.55 5.68 -11.50
C GLU A 58 19.04 5.79 -11.62
N TYR A 59 18.54 6.05 -12.83
CA TYR A 59 17.11 6.14 -13.10
C TYR A 59 16.39 4.79 -12.86
N GLU A 60 16.88 3.70 -13.45
CA GLU A 60 16.28 2.37 -13.27
C GLU A 60 16.28 1.92 -11.82
N ARG A 61 17.34 2.19 -11.07
CA ARG A 61 17.37 1.90 -9.64
C ARG A 61 16.31 2.68 -8.88
N THR A 62 16.19 3.97 -9.16
CA THR A 62 15.21 4.83 -8.49
C THR A 62 13.80 4.38 -8.81
N PHE A 63 13.52 4.10 -10.07
CA PHE A 63 12.24 3.59 -10.52
C PHE A 63 11.88 2.25 -9.85
N ASN A 64 12.80 1.28 -9.85
CA ASN A 64 12.58 -0.01 -9.22
C ASN A 64 12.34 0.10 -7.70
N ASN A 65 13.07 0.98 -7.02
CA ASN A 65 12.88 1.25 -5.60
C ASN A 65 11.49 1.85 -5.32
N LEU A 66 11.06 2.80 -6.14
CA LEU A 66 9.74 3.42 -6.02
C LEU A 66 8.62 2.42 -6.29
N VAL A 67 8.76 1.60 -7.34
CA VAL A 67 7.84 0.51 -7.66
C VAL A 67 7.74 -0.50 -6.51
N ASN A 68 8.87 -0.92 -5.93
CA ASN A 68 8.88 -1.86 -4.81
C ASN A 68 8.23 -1.28 -3.56
N PHE A 69 8.48 -0.01 -3.25
CA PHE A 69 7.82 0.68 -2.15
C PHE A 69 6.29 0.67 -2.30
N TYR A 70 5.78 1.07 -3.47
CA TYR A 70 4.34 1.05 -3.71
C TYR A 70 3.77 -0.38 -3.70
N ARG A 71 4.53 -1.36 -4.19
CA ARG A 71 4.13 -2.78 -4.15
C ARG A 71 3.97 -3.28 -2.70
N GLU A 72 4.85 -2.91 -1.79
CA GLU A 72 4.75 -3.24 -0.37
C GLU A 72 3.55 -2.54 0.30
N GLN A 73 3.29 -1.28 -0.05
CA GLN A 73 2.16 -0.53 0.51
C GLN A 73 0.80 -1.08 0.03
N PHE A 74 0.68 -1.45 -1.24
CA PHE A 74 -0.56 -1.93 -1.84
C PHE A 74 -0.77 -3.46 -1.77
N LYS A 75 0.15 -4.22 -1.15
CA LYS A 75 0.02 -5.66 -0.79
C LYS A 75 -0.70 -6.51 -1.86
N GLY A 76 -0.11 -6.68 -3.02
CA GLY A 76 -0.63 -7.58 -4.07
C GLY A 76 -1.73 -7.00 -4.97
N GLN A 77 -2.21 -5.79 -4.69
CA GLN A 77 -3.13 -5.04 -5.57
C GLN A 77 -2.39 -4.06 -6.51
N PHE A 78 -1.06 -4.12 -6.51
CA PHE A 78 -0.22 -3.27 -7.34
C PHE A 78 -0.12 -3.85 -8.75
N SER A 79 -0.69 -3.13 -9.73
CA SER A 79 -0.72 -3.51 -11.14
C SER A 79 0.12 -2.57 -12.00
N GLU A 80 0.42 -2.98 -13.21
CA GLU A 80 1.14 -2.15 -14.19
C GLU A 80 0.36 -0.88 -14.56
N ASP A 81 -0.97 -0.96 -14.60
CA ASP A 81 -1.88 0.17 -14.76
C ASP A 81 -1.73 1.22 -13.63
N LEU A 82 -1.43 0.78 -12.42
CA LEU A 82 -1.18 1.68 -11.29
C LEU A 82 0.16 2.42 -11.43
N ILE A 83 1.18 1.79 -12.03
CA ILE A 83 2.47 2.43 -12.34
C ILE A 83 2.27 3.62 -13.27
N GLN A 84 1.42 3.45 -14.30
CA GLN A 84 1.10 4.51 -15.25
C GLN A 84 0.22 5.60 -14.61
N LYS A 85 -0.82 5.22 -13.87
CA LYS A 85 -1.71 6.19 -13.19
C LYS A 85 -1.01 7.04 -12.16
N LEU A 86 -0.03 6.48 -11.46
CA LEU A 86 0.81 7.20 -10.50
C LEU A 86 1.98 7.92 -11.17
N ASP A 87 2.18 7.72 -12.47
CA ASP A 87 3.29 8.28 -13.24
C ASP A 87 4.64 8.09 -12.56
N LEU A 88 4.92 6.86 -12.11
CA LEU A 88 6.12 6.55 -11.34
C LEU A 88 7.42 6.78 -12.12
N LYS A 89 7.36 6.76 -13.44
CA LYS A 89 8.50 7.08 -14.31
C LYS A 89 8.92 8.55 -14.16
N THR A 90 7.98 9.47 -14.33
CA THR A 90 8.24 10.92 -14.15
C THR A 90 8.62 11.23 -12.72
N GLN A 91 7.94 10.63 -11.72
CA GLN A 91 8.31 10.84 -10.31
C GLN A 91 9.75 10.41 -10.02
N SER A 92 10.20 9.28 -10.56
CA SER A 92 11.57 8.80 -10.37
C SER A 92 12.62 9.75 -10.95
N LEU A 93 12.32 10.31 -12.11
CA LEU A 93 13.19 11.31 -12.74
C LEU A 93 13.21 12.61 -11.93
N ASP A 94 12.04 13.08 -11.47
CA ASP A 94 11.93 14.29 -10.65
C ASP A 94 12.73 14.18 -9.34
N VAL A 95 12.69 13.02 -8.68
CA VAL A 95 13.51 12.75 -7.48
C VAL A 95 15.00 12.90 -7.78
N LEU A 96 15.47 12.36 -8.91
CA LEU A 96 16.89 12.48 -9.30
C LEU A 96 17.29 13.89 -9.69
N ILE A 97 16.42 14.61 -10.39
CA ILE A 97 16.64 16.03 -10.73
C ILE A 97 16.77 16.85 -9.45
N GLN A 98 15.84 16.71 -8.50
CA GLN A 98 15.91 17.41 -7.21
C GLN A 98 17.18 17.08 -6.44
N LYS A 99 17.58 15.80 -6.42
CA LYS A 99 18.83 15.36 -5.81
C LYS A 99 20.03 16.07 -6.44
N LYS A 100 20.13 16.11 -7.78
CA LYS A 100 21.23 16.77 -8.48
C LYS A 100 21.27 18.28 -8.19
N ILE A 101 20.12 18.95 -8.22
CA ILE A 101 20.03 20.38 -7.86
C ILE A 101 20.56 20.62 -6.45
N LEU A 102 20.15 19.80 -5.46
CA LEU A 102 20.61 19.92 -4.08
C LEU A 102 22.11 19.71 -3.94
N LEU A 103 22.69 18.71 -4.64
CA LEU A 103 24.13 18.46 -4.61
C LEU A 103 24.91 19.61 -5.24
N LEU A 104 24.44 20.17 -6.35
CA LEU A 104 25.04 21.34 -6.97
C LEU A 104 24.98 22.55 -6.02
N LYS A 105 23.84 22.73 -5.35
CA LYS A 105 23.68 23.82 -4.38
C LYS A 105 24.52 23.64 -3.13
N ALA A 106 24.69 22.41 -2.66
CA ALA A 106 25.60 22.09 -1.56
C ALA A 106 27.05 22.48 -1.90
N LYS A 107 27.46 22.17 -3.13
CA LYS A 107 28.79 22.53 -3.64
C LYS A 107 28.96 24.06 -3.76
N GLU A 108 27.96 24.76 -4.30
CA GLU A 108 27.96 26.22 -4.40
C GLU A 108 28.07 26.90 -3.03
N LEU A 109 27.40 26.33 -2.01
CA LEU A 109 27.41 26.84 -0.63
C LEU A 109 28.60 26.35 0.20
N ASP A 110 29.53 25.60 -0.38
CA ASP A 110 30.68 24.95 0.29
C ASP A 110 30.28 24.15 1.55
N ILE A 111 29.12 23.45 1.46
CA ILE A 111 28.66 22.61 2.56
C ILE A 111 29.38 21.26 2.46
N GLN A 112 30.09 20.90 3.53
CA GLN A 112 30.83 19.65 3.62
C GLN A 112 30.36 18.81 4.81
N ILE A 113 30.56 17.50 4.70
CA ILE A 113 30.29 16.52 5.76
C ILE A 113 31.61 15.88 6.16
N SER A 114 31.94 16.01 7.44
CA SER A 114 33.16 15.42 8.01
C SER A 114 33.01 13.90 8.20
N ASP A 115 34.13 13.18 8.24
CA ASP A 115 34.14 11.74 8.53
C ASP A 115 33.51 11.43 9.91
N THR A 116 33.70 12.32 10.88
CA THR A 116 33.09 12.20 12.21
C THR A 116 31.56 12.25 12.15
N GLU A 117 30.98 13.09 11.31
CA GLU A 117 29.53 13.14 11.10
C GLU A 117 29.02 11.83 10.47
N VAL A 118 29.74 11.28 9.48
CA VAL A 118 29.41 10.00 8.85
C VAL A 118 29.46 8.85 9.85
N VAL A 119 30.53 8.75 10.62
CA VAL A 119 30.69 7.71 11.66
C VAL A 119 29.59 7.82 12.72
N LYS A 120 29.27 9.04 13.17
CA LYS A 120 28.16 9.27 14.12
C LYS A 120 26.83 8.83 13.54
N GLN A 121 26.55 9.14 12.28
CA GLN A 121 25.35 8.71 11.59
C GLN A 121 25.26 7.18 11.53
N ILE A 122 26.30 6.52 11.05
CA ILE A 122 26.33 5.05 10.92
C ILE A 122 26.12 4.39 12.28
N ASN A 123 26.76 4.89 13.33
CA ASN A 123 26.61 4.37 14.70
C ASN A 123 25.21 4.59 15.27
N SER A 124 24.47 5.61 14.79
CA SER A 124 23.11 5.89 15.25
C SER A 124 22.04 5.00 14.60
N LEU A 125 22.38 4.28 13.52
CA LEU A 125 21.46 3.41 12.80
C LEU A 125 21.07 2.19 13.68
N THR A 126 19.80 2.06 14.02
CA THR A 126 19.30 0.96 14.86
C THR A 126 19.59 -0.42 14.26
N ALA A 127 19.64 -0.52 12.91
CA ALA A 127 20.02 -1.74 12.20
C ALA A 127 21.45 -2.22 12.52
N PHE A 128 22.32 -1.34 12.97
CA PHE A 128 23.71 -1.64 13.35
C PHE A 128 23.95 -1.57 14.83
N GLN A 129 22.89 -1.46 15.64
CA GLN A 129 23.00 -1.44 17.10
C GLN A 129 22.59 -2.78 17.68
N LYS A 130 23.37 -3.24 18.63
CA LYS A 130 23.03 -4.32 19.55
C LYS A 130 23.11 -3.73 20.96
N ASP A 131 22.02 -3.77 21.70
CA ASP A 131 21.96 -3.20 23.07
C ASP A 131 22.39 -1.72 23.14
N THR A 132 21.93 -0.90 22.13
CA THR A 132 22.27 0.52 21.95
C THR A 132 23.73 0.81 21.59
N VAL A 133 24.57 -0.21 21.44
CA VAL A 133 25.98 -0.10 21.04
C VAL A 133 26.16 -0.57 19.59
N PHE A 134 27.01 0.13 18.85
CA PHE A 134 27.34 -0.24 17.47
C PHE A 134 27.90 -1.65 17.36
N SER A 135 27.33 -2.47 16.49
CA SER A 135 27.74 -3.83 16.20
C SER A 135 28.40 -3.93 14.83
N ASN A 136 29.72 -4.04 14.82
CA ASN A 136 30.46 -4.26 13.57
C ASN A 136 30.01 -5.51 12.82
N ILE A 137 29.58 -6.57 13.53
CA ILE A 137 29.05 -7.79 12.91
C ILE A 137 27.76 -7.50 12.13
N ALA A 138 26.82 -6.75 12.72
CA ALA A 138 25.58 -6.35 12.06
C ALA A 138 25.87 -5.47 10.83
N TYR A 139 26.79 -4.51 10.96
CA TYR A 139 27.25 -3.66 9.86
C TYR A 139 27.85 -4.49 8.72
N GLN A 140 28.81 -5.36 8.97
CA GLN A 140 29.45 -6.22 7.97
C GLN A 140 28.44 -7.18 7.29
N ASN A 141 27.52 -7.75 8.05
CA ASN A 141 26.48 -8.62 7.52
C ASN A 141 25.53 -7.85 6.58
N TYR A 142 25.18 -6.63 6.96
CA TYR A 142 24.36 -5.74 6.10
C TYR A 142 25.08 -5.41 4.80
N LEU A 143 26.36 -5.04 4.86
CA LEU A 143 27.15 -4.74 3.66
C LEU A 143 27.23 -5.96 2.71
N LYS A 144 27.50 -7.15 3.26
CA LYS A 144 27.51 -8.42 2.49
C LYS A 144 26.15 -8.70 1.86
N PHE A 145 25.06 -8.56 2.61
CA PHE A 145 23.69 -8.75 2.10
C PHE A 145 23.37 -7.77 0.97
N LYS A 146 23.78 -6.54 1.11
CA LYS A 146 23.56 -5.48 0.12
C LYS A 146 24.61 -5.46 -1.00
N ARG A 147 25.66 -6.30 -0.90
CA ARG A 147 26.80 -6.36 -1.82
C ARG A 147 27.51 -5.02 -1.97
N LEU A 148 27.73 -4.31 -0.85
CA LEU A 148 28.40 -3.02 -0.78
C LEU A 148 29.76 -3.14 -0.12
N THR A 149 30.69 -2.30 -0.54
CA THR A 149 31.91 -2.05 0.21
C THR A 149 31.64 -1.01 1.32
N PRO A 150 32.45 -1.00 2.40
CA PRO A 150 32.36 0.06 3.41
C PRO A 150 32.42 1.47 2.82
N LEU A 151 33.35 1.70 1.90
CA LEU A 151 33.55 3.00 1.24
C LEU A 151 32.28 3.46 0.47
N GLU A 152 31.69 2.56 -0.31
CA GLU A 152 30.45 2.87 -1.05
C GLU A 152 29.31 3.22 -0.11
N PHE A 153 29.18 2.50 1.00
CA PHE A 153 28.16 2.78 1.99
C PHE A 153 28.41 4.10 2.72
N GLU A 154 29.64 4.37 3.17
CA GLU A 154 30.03 5.61 3.84
C GLU A 154 29.82 6.83 2.94
N GLU A 155 30.21 6.76 1.66
CA GLU A 155 29.95 7.81 0.69
C GLU A 155 28.46 8.07 0.47
N SER A 156 27.65 7.03 0.45
CA SER A 156 26.21 7.19 0.37
C SER A 156 25.60 7.85 1.62
N GLN A 157 26.12 7.54 2.80
CA GLN A 157 25.71 8.20 4.04
C GLN A 157 26.17 9.65 4.06
N ARG A 158 27.38 9.94 3.56
CA ARG A 158 27.88 11.30 3.38
C ARG A 158 26.98 12.14 2.48
N GLU A 159 26.60 11.59 1.33
CA GLU A 159 25.68 12.24 0.39
C GLU A 159 24.31 12.50 1.06
N ALA A 160 23.74 11.50 1.77
CA ALA A 160 22.48 11.66 2.47
C ALA A 160 22.51 12.76 3.53
N LEU A 161 23.58 12.79 4.35
CA LEU A 161 23.82 13.86 5.34
C LEU A 161 23.97 15.23 4.69
N LEU A 162 24.65 15.31 3.54
CA LEU A 162 24.83 16.56 2.80
C LEU A 162 23.47 17.11 2.35
N LEU A 163 22.64 16.28 1.74
CA LEU A 163 21.28 16.65 1.29
C LEU A 163 20.41 17.08 2.47
N GLU A 164 20.48 16.36 3.59
CA GLU A 164 19.77 16.70 4.81
C GLU A 164 20.25 18.05 5.38
N LYS A 165 21.56 18.30 5.39
CA LYS A 165 22.16 19.55 5.90
C LYS A 165 21.68 20.75 5.07
N VAL A 166 21.64 20.64 3.74
CA VAL A 166 21.08 21.68 2.85
C VAL A 166 19.62 21.92 3.14
N ARG A 167 18.83 20.86 3.24
CA ARG A 167 17.40 20.94 3.56
C ARG A 167 17.16 21.62 4.91
N ASN A 168 17.90 21.22 5.93
CA ASN A 168 17.78 21.77 7.26
C ASN A 168 18.23 23.24 7.33
N LEU A 169 19.22 23.64 6.54
CA LEU A 169 19.64 25.04 6.44
C LEU A 169 18.49 25.93 5.96
N ILE A 170 17.73 25.50 4.96
CA ILE A 170 16.57 26.25 4.45
C ILE A 170 15.43 26.26 5.47
N LYS A 171 15.11 25.09 6.07
CA LYS A 171 14.02 24.95 7.02
C LYS A 171 14.29 25.61 8.38
N SER A 172 15.54 25.69 8.82
CA SER A 172 15.89 26.20 10.15
C SER A 172 15.54 27.68 10.35
N ASN A 173 15.54 28.45 9.26
CA ASN A 173 15.27 29.90 9.28
C ASN A 173 13.77 30.22 9.40
N VAL A 174 12.91 29.20 9.34
CA VAL A 174 11.47 29.39 9.45
C VAL A 174 11.06 29.66 10.90
N LYS A 175 10.37 30.79 11.10
CA LYS A 175 9.84 31.19 12.40
C LYS A 175 8.31 31.18 12.35
N VAL A 176 7.71 30.79 13.47
CA VAL A 176 6.27 30.89 13.72
C VAL A 176 6.07 32.00 14.78
N SER A 177 5.40 33.07 14.40
CA SER A 177 5.11 34.17 15.31
C SER A 177 4.06 33.78 16.34
N PRO A 178 3.98 34.46 17.50
CA PRO A 178 2.92 34.22 18.49
C PRO A 178 1.51 34.46 17.93
N ASN A 179 1.32 35.45 17.07
CA ASN A 179 0.04 35.73 16.45
C ASN A 179 -0.36 34.62 15.48
N GLU A 180 0.53 34.19 14.59
CA GLU A 180 0.32 33.08 13.66
C GLU A 180 -0.02 31.78 14.40
N LEU A 181 0.66 31.51 15.51
CA LEU A 181 0.40 30.35 16.35
C LEU A 181 -1.00 30.42 17.00
N ASN A 182 -1.37 31.58 17.52
CA ASN A 182 -2.67 31.78 18.13
C ASN A 182 -3.81 31.68 17.10
N GLU A 183 -3.66 32.30 15.94
CA GLU A 183 -4.62 32.20 14.83
C GLU A 183 -4.80 30.74 14.37
N ALA A 184 -3.71 30.02 14.18
CA ALA A 184 -3.76 28.61 13.80
C ALA A 184 -4.46 27.76 14.87
N TYR A 185 -4.21 28.04 16.15
CA TYR A 185 -4.91 27.35 17.24
C TYR A 185 -6.41 27.64 17.24
N MET A 186 -6.77 28.92 17.10
CA MET A 186 -8.18 29.34 17.08
C MET A 186 -8.92 28.69 15.91
N LEU A 187 -8.32 28.70 14.70
CA LEU A 187 -8.89 28.07 13.51
C LEU A 187 -9.02 26.55 13.63
N ALA A 188 -8.02 25.87 14.22
CA ALA A 188 -8.06 24.42 14.39
C ALA A 188 -9.09 23.94 15.40
N ASN A 189 -9.37 24.75 16.44
CA ASN A 189 -10.25 24.40 17.54
C ASN A 189 -11.62 25.10 17.51
N GLU A 190 -11.86 25.97 16.52
CA GLU A 190 -13.17 26.50 16.20
C GLU A 190 -14.12 25.36 15.86
N LYS A 191 -15.35 25.41 16.38
CA LYS A 191 -16.39 24.43 16.10
C LYS A 191 -17.61 25.09 15.49
N VAL A 192 -18.25 24.38 14.59
CA VAL A 192 -19.49 24.83 13.95
C VAL A 192 -20.58 23.77 14.09
N LYS A 193 -21.83 24.24 14.08
CA LYS A 193 -23.03 23.42 14.09
C LYS A 193 -23.89 23.80 12.89
N LEU A 194 -24.37 22.85 12.13
CA LEU A 194 -25.08 23.06 10.87
C LEU A 194 -26.49 22.51 10.91
N ASP A 195 -27.39 23.23 10.21
CA ASP A 195 -28.57 22.63 9.60
C ASP A 195 -28.28 22.35 8.12
N TYR A 196 -28.77 21.24 7.59
CA TYR A 196 -28.57 20.94 6.19
C TYR A 196 -29.66 20.08 5.57
N ILE A 197 -29.83 20.23 4.25
CA ILE A 197 -30.59 19.31 3.41
C ILE A 197 -29.73 18.85 2.27
N VAL A 198 -30.04 17.66 1.74
CA VAL A 198 -29.33 17.06 0.60
C VAL A 198 -30.32 16.88 -0.53
N ILE A 199 -30.05 17.49 -1.67
CA ILE A 199 -30.85 17.35 -2.89
C ILE A 199 -30.03 16.56 -3.90
N PRO A 200 -30.40 15.30 -4.20
CA PRO A 200 -29.78 14.54 -5.29
C PRO A 200 -29.97 15.23 -6.64
N THR A 201 -28.97 15.14 -7.53
CA THR A 201 -29.04 15.74 -8.89
C THR A 201 -30.13 15.14 -9.79
N ASN A 202 -30.75 14.05 -9.37
CA ASN A 202 -31.90 13.42 -10.03
C ASN A 202 -33.23 13.61 -9.28
N HIS A 203 -33.28 14.51 -8.28
CA HIS A 203 -34.46 14.72 -7.44
C HIS A 203 -35.65 15.26 -8.22
N PHE A 204 -35.39 16.20 -9.14
CA PHE A 204 -36.45 16.77 -9.96
C PHE A 204 -36.48 16.08 -11.34
N LYS A 205 -37.68 15.87 -11.83
CA LYS A 205 -37.91 15.38 -13.19
C LYS A 205 -38.58 16.45 -14.02
N SER A 206 -38.23 16.54 -15.27
CA SER A 206 -38.94 17.38 -16.24
C SER A 206 -40.34 16.81 -16.50
N GLU A 207 -41.35 17.64 -16.50
CA GLU A 207 -42.69 17.25 -16.92
C GLU A 207 -42.76 17.06 -18.43
N ASP A 208 -41.87 17.73 -19.16
CA ASP A 208 -41.80 17.67 -20.63
C ASP A 208 -41.05 16.40 -21.08
N LYS A 209 -41.73 15.60 -21.88
CA LYS A 209 -41.08 14.47 -22.56
C LYS A 209 -40.19 14.97 -23.71
N VAL A 210 -39.13 14.22 -23.97
CA VAL A 210 -38.22 14.52 -25.10
C VAL A 210 -38.95 14.37 -26.43
N SER A 211 -38.80 15.35 -27.31
CA SER A 211 -39.30 15.32 -28.69
C SER A 211 -38.42 14.43 -29.57
N ARG A 212 -38.89 14.10 -30.77
CA ARG A 212 -38.10 13.29 -31.71
C ARG A 212 -36.86 14.02 -32.20
N GLU A 213 -36.92 15.33 -32.32
CA GLU A 213 -35.80 16.20 -32.67
C GLU A 213 -34.74 16.22 -31.57
N GLU A 214 -35.15 16.29 -30.31
CA GLU A 214 -34.26 16.21 -29.16
C GLU A 214 -33.55 14.85 -29.07
N ILE A 215 -34.28 13.75 -29.30
CA ILE A 215 -33.72 12.39 -29.35
C ILE A 215 -32.67 12.28 -30.45
N LYS A 216 -32.99 12.77 -31.66
CA LYS A 216 -32.06 12.75 -32.79
C LYS A 216 -30.82 13.59 -32.50
N SER A 217 -31.00 14.78 -31.96
CA SER A 217 -29.87 15.64 -31.57
C SER A 217 -29.00 15.02 -30.48
N PHE A 218 -29.63 14.37 -29.48
CA PHE A 218 -28.92 13.64 -28.43
C PHE A 218 -28.10 12.48 -28.99
N TYR A 219 -28.71 11.66 -29.86
CA TYR A 219 -28.04 10.55 -30.52
C TYR A 219 -26.83 11.02 -31.34
N GLU A 220 -27.00 12.05 -32.19
CA GLU A 220 -25.91 12.57 -33.01
C GLU A 220 -24.71 13.09 -32.19
N ARG A 221 -24.98 13.74 -31.04
CA ARG A 221 -23.93 14.23 -30.14
C ARG A 221 -23.25 13.14 -29.31
N ASN A 222 -23.91 11.99 -29.16
CA ASN A 222 -23.47 10.92 -28.27
C ASN A 222 -23.33 9.57 -28.97
N LYS A 223 -23.12 9.55 -30.30
CA LYS A 223 -23.03 8.31 -31.11
C LYS A 223 -22.12 7.24 -30.50
N GLU A 224 -20.94 7.65 -30.04
CA GLU A 224 -19.94 6.74 -29.46
C GLU A 224 -20.44 6.02 -28.19
N ARG A 225 -21.41 6.61 -27.46
CA ARG A 225 -22.02 5.98 -26.30
C ARG A 225 -22.96 4.83 -26.63
N PHE A 226 -23.35 4.71 -27.88
CA PHE A 226 -24.21 3.67 -28.39
C PHE A 226 -23.44 2.61 -29.18
N GLU A 227 -22.11 2.71 -29.22
CA GLU A 227 -21.29 1.71 -29.88
C GLU A 227 -21.51 0.34 -29.24
N ILE A 228 -21.86 -0.64 -30.05
CA ILE A 228 -21.85 -2.04 -29.66
C ILE A 228 -20.41 -2.51 -29.82
N PRO A 229 -19.74 -2.95 -28.73
CA PRO A 229 -18.35 -3.32 -28.81
C PRO A 229 -18.13 -4.56 -29.66
N GLU A 230 -16.90 -4.72 -30.12
CA GLU A 230 -16.44 -5.94 -30.78
C GLU A 230 -16.83 -7.18 -29.98
N LYS A 231 -17.41 -8.18 -30.68
CA LYS A 231 -17.72 -9.50 -30.12
C LYS A 231 -17.02 -10.59 -30.89
N ILE A 232 -16.49 -11.57 -30.18
CA ILE A 232 -15.83 -12.72 -30.80
C ILE A 232 -16.43 -14.01 -30.31
N LYS A 233 -16.40 -15.03 -31.18
CA LYS A 233 -16.76 -16.41 -30.87
C LYS A 233 -15.52 -17.25 -30.98
N ILE A 234 -15.19 -17.97 -29.91
CA ILE A 234 -13.92 -18.68 -29.78
C ILE A 234 -14.18 -20.17 -29.73
N LYS A 235 -13.48 -20.92 -30.60
CA LYS A 235 -13.33 -22.37 -30.45
C LYS A 235 -12.03 -22.63 -29.70
N TYR A 236 -12.06 -23.47 -28.68
CA TYR A 236 -10.89 -23.74 -27.85
C TYR A 236 -10.81 -25.19 -27.40
N VAL A 237 -9.61 -25.61 -27.08
CA VAL A 237 -9.31 -26.84 -26.34
C VAL A 237 -8.90 -26.43 -24.94
N LYS A 238 -9.44 -27.12 -23.93
CA LYS A 238 -9.05 -26.97 -22.54
C LYS A 238 -8.52 -28.29 -22.02
N THR A 239 -7.46 -28.26 -21.25
CA THR A 239 -6.97 -29.41 -20.50
C THR A 239 -6.46 -28.97 -19.13
N THR A 240 -6.51 -29.88 -18.16
CA THR A 240 -6.14 -29.66 -16.77
C THR A 240 -5.13 -30.71 -16.32
N PRO A 241 -4.37 -30.49 -15.24
CA PRO A 241 -3.50 -31.54 -14.68
C PRO A 241 -4.26 -32.82 -14.34
N LYS A 242 -5.53 -32.69 -13.91
CA LYS A 242 -6.39 -33.82 -13.52
C LYS A 242 -6.63 -34.83 -14.66
N ASP A 243 -6.64 -34.36 -15.91
CA ASP A 243 -6.85 -35.20 -17.09
C ASP A 243 -5.72 -36.21 -17.30
N TYR A 244 -4.63 -36.07 -16.56
CA TYR A 244 -3.42 -36.90 -16.71
C TYR A 244 -3.04 -37.67 -15.45
N GLU A 245 -3.80 -37.60 -14.35
CA GLU A 245 -3.51 -38.31 -13.10
C GLU A 245 -3.34 -39.81 -13.31
N SER A 246 -4.28 -40.42 -14.05
CA SER A 246 -4.24 -41.87 -14.36
C SER A 246 -3.12 -42.30 -15.31
N GLN A 247 -2.40 -41.37 -15.87
CA GLN A 247 -1.34 -41.61 -16.89
C GLN A 247 0.05 -41.30 -16.32
N ILE A 248 0.17 -41.08 -15.02
CA ILE A 248 1.43 -40.81 -14.33
C ILE A 248 1.80 -41.99 -13.45
N ASP A 249 2.92 -42.58 -13.73
CA ASP A 249 3.53 -43.57 -12.84
C ASP A 249 4.57 -42.89 -11.95
N ILE A 250 4.48 -43.16 -10.65
CA ILE A 250 5.43 -42.67 -9.64
C ILE A 250 6.14 -43.89 -9.05
N HIS A 251 7.42 -44.02 -9.35
CA HIS A 251 8.24 -45.11 -8.84
C HIS A 251 8.89 -44.75 -7.51
N SER A 252 9.32 -45.74 -6.74
CA SER A 252 10.03 -45.54 -5.47
C SER A 252 11.26 -44.66 -5.62
N GLU A 253 11.97 -44.79 -6.74
CA GLU A 253 13.15 -43.98 -7.08
C GLU A 253 12.81 -42.48 -7.21
N ASP A 254 11.67 -42.13 -7.83
CA ASP A 254 11.22 -40.73 -7.92
C ASP A 254 11.03 -40.12 -6.53
N ILE A 255 10.52 -40.91 -5.56
CA ILE A 255 10.23 -40.45 -4.20
C ILE A 255 11.54 -40.27 -3.42
N GLU A 256 12.46 -41.23 -3.55
CA GLU A 256 13.77 -41.15 -2.92
C GLU A 256 14.61 -40.01 -3.45
N ASP A 257 14.63 -39.82 -4.77
CA ASP A 257 15.32 -38.72 -5.43
C ASP A 257 14.74 -37.37 -5.02
N TYR A 258 13.40 -37.23 -4.94
CA TYR A 258 12.76 -36.01 -4.47
C TYR A 258 13.13 -35.70 -3.02
N TYR A 259 13.06 -36.74 -2.16
CA TYR A 259 13.40 -36.59 -0.75
C TYR A 259 14.85 -36.17 -0.54
N SER A 260 15.79 -36.84 -1.22
CA SER A 260 17.24 -36.57 -1.11
C SER A 260 17.57 -35.14 -1.62
N THR A 261 17.01 -34.77 -2.77
CA THR A 261 17.23 -33.47 -3.39
C THR A 261 16.61 -32.31 -2.56
N LYS A 262 15.51 -32.59 -1.87
CA LYS A 262 14.74 -31.59 -1.10
C LYS A 262 14.81 -31.82 0.41
N ILE A 263 15.83 -32.52 0.90
CA ILE A 263 15.96 -32.90 2.32
C ILE A 263 15.89 -31.73 3.29
N ALA A 264 16.36 -30.57 2.86
CA ALA A 264 16.28 -29.33 3.64
C ALA A 264 14.84 -28.87 3.91
N ASP A 265 13.90 -29.17 3.01
CA ASP A 265 12.47 -28.78 3.15
C ASP A 265 11.77 -29.62 4.22
N PHE A 266 12.34 -30.76 4.58
CA PHE A 266 11.83 -31.67 5.60
C PHE A 266 12.49 -31.51 6.98
N ARG A 267 13.26 -30.44 7.15
CA ARG A 267 13.91 -30.11 8.41
C ARG A 267 12.91 -29.45 9.36
N VAL A 268 12.69 -30.08 10.50
CA VAL A 268 11.95 -29.52 11.64
C VAL A 268 12.96 -28.80 12.53
N ARG A 269 12.80 -27.50 12.67
CA ARG A 269 13.68 -26.70 13.55
C ARG A 269 13.49 -27.09 15.00
N LYS A 270 14.54 -26.93 15.81
CA LYS A 270 14.44 -27.07 17.26
C LYS A 270 13.46 -26.04 17.82
N MET A 271 12.50 -26.53 18.58
CA MET A 271 11.46 -25.69 19.21
C MET A 271 11.53 -25.81 20.73
N TYR A 272 11.29 -24.70 21.39
CA TYR A 272 11.16 -24.63 22.83
C TYR A 272 9.72 -24.26 23.18
N LYS A 273 9.20 -24.87 24.26
CA LYS A 273 7.99 -24.43 24.94
C LYS A 273 8.38 -23.99 26.33
N ALA A 274 8.23 -22.69 26.63
CA ALA A 274 8.67 -22.12 27.87
C ALA A 274 7.64 -21.14 28.46
N ALA A 275 7.84 -20.82 29.73
CA ALA A 275 7.14 -19.75 30.40
C ALA A 275 8.17 -18.84 31.09
N HIS A 276 7.81 -17.57 31.31
CA HIS A 276 8.67 -16.64 32.03
C HIS A 276 7.91 -15.73 32.99
N ILE A 277 8.63 -15.19 33.96
CA ILE A 277 8.20 -14.09 34.81
C ILE A 277 9.22 -12.97 34.60
N LEU A 278 8.75 -11.82 34.09
CA LEU A 278 9.58 -10.63 33.88
C LEU A 278 9.44 -9.67 35.06
N ILE A 279 10.55 -9.20 35.61
CA ILE A 279 10.59 -8.13 36.59
C ILE A 279 11.42 -6.99 36.02
N ARG A 280 10.79 -5.86 35.81
CA ARG A 280 11.45 -4.66 35.27
C ARG A 280 12.00 -3.80 36.39
N PRO A 281 13.20 -3.21 36.22
CA PRO A 281 13.67 -2.16 37.15
C PRO A 281 12.73 -0.94 37.07
N GLU A 282 12.27 -0.45 38.21
CA GLU A 282 11.46 0.79 38.26
C GLU A 282 12.40 1.99 38.11
N THR A 283 12.50 2.56 36.90
CA THR A 283 13.31 3.76 36.66
C THR A 283 12.50 5.02 37.00
N ASN A 284 12.92 5.75 38.01
CA ASN A 284 12.43 7.10 38.31
C ASN A 284 13.07 8.11 37.34
N VAL A 285 12.39 9.24 37.11
CA VAL A 285 12.68 10.29 36.12
C VAL A 285 14.08 10.94 36.24
N ASN A 286 14.84 10.65 37.30
CA ASN A 286 16.22 11.11 37.49
C ASN A 286 17.22 10.03 37.09
N ASN A 287 17.66 10.07 35.83
CA ASN A 287 18.66 9.16 35.23
C ASN A 287 20.08 9.34 35.78
N SER A 288 20.32 9.10 37.08
CA SER A 288 21.69 8.94 37.58
C SER A 288 22.09 7.45 37.50
N GLU A 289 23.37 7.16 37.20
CA GLU A 289 23.88 5.78 37.17
C GLU A 289 23.64 5.04 38.51
N GLU A 290 23.68 5.76 39.61
CA GLU A 290 23.47 5.21 40.96
C GLU A 290 22.01 4.82 41.21
N SER A 291 21.05 5.62 40.71
CA SER A 291 19.61 5.30 40.78
C SER A 291 19.25 4.10 39.93
N THR A 292 19.85 3.97 38.73
CA THR A 292 19.64 2.84 37.84
C THR A 292 20.19 1.53 38.45
N LYS A 293 21.38 1.54 39.02
CA LYS A 293 21.95 0.36 39.69
C LYS A 293 21.08 -0.09 40.86
N LYS A 294 20.59 0.85 41.66
CA LYS A 294 19.72 0.54 42.81
C LYS A 294 18.37 -0.04 42.38
N ALA A 295 17.79 0.48 41.26
CA ALA A 295 16.57 -0.07 40.70
C ALA A 295 16.78 -1.50 40.16
N GLU A 296 17.92 -1.76 39.53
CA GLU A 296 18.30 -3.11 39.06
C GLU A 296 18.49 -4.09 40.22
N GLU A 297 19.14 -3.68 41.32
CA GLU A 297 19.31 -4.52 42.52
C GLU A 297 17.96 -4.87 43.14
N LEU A 298 17.05 -3.90 43.27
CA LEU A 298 15.70 -4.15 43.79
C LEU A 298 14.88 -5.10 42.87
N ALA A 299 15.00 -4.95 41.55
CA ALA A 299 14.35 -5.85 40.63
C ALA A 299 14.91 -7.28 40.71
N LYS A 300 16.21 -7.41 40.86
CA LYS A 300 16.88 -8.70 41.08
C LYS A 300 16.42 -9.36 42.36
N ASP A 301 16.43 -8.62 43.48
CA ASP A 301 16.00 -9.12 44.81
C ASP A 301 14.54 -9.59 44.77
N LYS A 302 13.67 -8.86 44.04
CA LYS A 302 12.27 -9.25 43.80
C LYS A 302 12.19 -10.55 43.00
N ALA A 303 13.00 -10.70 41.95
CA ALA A 303 13.07 -11.91 41.15
C ALA A 303 13.60 -13.10 41.98
N ASP A 304 14.67 -12.91 42.78
CA ASP A 304 15.21 -13.92 43.69
C ASP A 304 14.17 -14.36 44.74
N GLY A 305 13.39 -13.42 45.26
CA GLY A 305 12.29 -13.69 46.17
C GLY A 305 11.16 -14.53 45.54
N ILE A 306 10.85 -14.28 44.27
CA ILE A 306 9.86 -15.08 43.50
C ILE A 306 10.41 -16.48 43.23
N LEU A 307 11.68 -16.59 42.83
CA LEU A 307 12.32 -17.88 42.58
C LEU A 307 12.33 -18.75 43.86
N LYS A 308 12.61 -18.17 45.02
CA LYS A 308 12.52 -18.89 46.33
C LYS A 308 11.13 -19.46 46.56
N LYS A 309 10.07 -18.70 46.22
CA LYS A 309 8.69 -19.19 46.35
C LYS A 309 8.40 -20.36 45.38
N ILE A 310 8.90 -20.29 44.14
CA ILE A 310 8.77 -21.39 43.16
C ILE A 310 9.49 -22.64 43.71
N ARG A 311 10.70 -22.51 44.21
CA ARG A 311 11.48 -23.62 44.78
C ARG A 311 10.82 -24.23 46.04
N ASN A 312 10.04 -23.44 46.76
CA ASN A 312 9.23 -23.90 47.89
C ASN A 312 7.86 -24.46 47.49
N GLY A 313 7.63 -24.73 46.20
CA GLY A 313 6.44 -25.40 45.71
C GLY A 313 5.29 -24.49 45.26
N ALA A 314 5.47 -23.17 45.23
CA ALA A 314 4.44 -22.28 44.71
C ALA A 314 4.30 -22.40 43.18
N SER A 315 3.06 -22.30 42.67
CA SER A 315 2.78 -22.40 41.26
C SER A 315 3.45 -21.28 40.46
N PHE A 316 4.29 -21.65 39.49
CA PHE A 316 4.91 -20.71 38.56
C PHE A 316 3.84 -19.84 37.84
N SER A 317 2.78 -20.46 37.36
CA SER A 317 1.70 -19.78 36.65
C SER A 317 0.99 -18.72 37.49
N GLU A 318 0.69 -19.03 38.76
CA GLU A 318 0.06 -18.06 39.67
C GLU A 318 1.00 -16.92 40.04
N LEU A 319 2.28 -17.20 40.18
CA LEU A 319 3.29 -16.16 40.44
C LEU A 319 3.52 -15.29 39.22
N ALA A 320 3.47 -15.86 38.00
CA ALA A 320 3.52 -15.12 36.74
C ALA A 320 2.35 -14.15 36.62
N LYS A 321 1.12 -14.61 36.86
CA LYS A 321 -0.09 -13.75 36.85
C LYS A 321 0.01 -12.60 37.85
N LYS A 322 0.62 -12.85 38.99
CA LYS A 322 0.67 -11.89 40.11
C LYS A 322 1.80 -10.88 40.00
N TYR A 323 2.95 -11.30 39.51
CA TYR A 323 4.19 -10.53 39.64
C TYR A 323 4.88 -10.18 38.32
N SER A 324 4.46 -10.80 37.18
CA SER A 324 5.13 -10.52 35.93
C SER A 324 4.77 -9.14 35.38
N ASP A 325 5.77 -8.36 35.01
CA ASP A 325 5.64 -7.09 34.32
C ASP A 325 5.44 -7.27 32.79
N ASP A 326 5.49 -8.51 32.27
CA ASP A 326 4.97 -8.85 30.97
C ASP A 326 3.47 -9.14 31.08
N THR A 327 2.68 -8.12 30.82
CA THR A 327 1.21 -8.19 30.97
C THR A 327 0.54 -9.14 29.98
N VAL A 328 1.19 -9.49 28.87
CA VAL A 328 0.65 -10.38 27.84
C VAL A 328 0.81 -11.84 28.26
N SER A 329 2.05 -12.28 28.50
CA SER A 329 2.29 -13.66 28.93
C SER A 329 1.89 -13.88 30.39
N GLY A 330 2.03 -12.87 31.25
CA GLY A 330 1.67 -12.93 32.66
C GLY A 330 0.23 -13.35 32.90
N LYS A 331 -0.74 -12.76 32.18
CA LYS A 331 -2.17 -13.17 32.24
C LYS A 331 -2.38 -14.64 31.90
N ASN A 332 -1.52 -15.19 31.03
CA ASN A 332 -1.53 -16.60 30.61
C ASN A 332 -0.57 -17.48 31.42
N GLY A 333 -0.26 -17.09 32.68
CA GLY A 333 0.64 -17.83 33.56
C GLY A 333 2.09 -17.81 33.11
N GLY A 334 2.51 -16.78 32.40
CA GLY A 334 3.86 -16.59 31.88
C GLY A 334 4.17 -17.35 30.59
N SER A 335 3.18 -18.06 30.00
CA SER A 335 3.40 -18.90 28.82
C SER A 335 3.80 -18.10 27.60
N LEU A 336 4.91 -18.49 26.95
CA LEU A 336 5.40 -17.95 25.68
C LEU A 336 4.97 -18.78 24.45
N GLY A 337 4.25 -19.90 24.68
CA GLY A 337 3.91 -20.84 23.62
C GLY A 337 5.12 -21.67 23.16
N GLU A 338 5.03 -22.20 21.93
CA GLU A 338 6.14 -22.85 21.25
C GLU A 338 6.84 -21.86 20.31
N PHE A 339 8.16 -21.77 20.38
CA PHE A 339 8.96 -20.88 19.55
C PHE A 339 10.27 -21.55 19.09
N PRO A 340 10.79 -21.20 17.90
CA PRO A 340 12.04 -21.76 17.38
C PRO A 340 13.26 -21.15 18.10
N GLU A 341 14.36 -21.88 18.06
CA GLU A 341 15.68 -21.36 18.47
C GLU A 341 16.05 -20.13 17.62
N GLY A 342 16.61 -19.10 18.23
CA GLY A 342 16.97 -17.82 17.60
C GLY A 342 15.88 -16.73 17.68
N MET A 343 14.75 -16.99 18.35
CA MET A 343 13.65 -16.03 18.45
C MET A 343 13.76 -15.10 19.66
N MET A 344 14.39 -15.56 20.74
CA MET A 344 14.52 -14.78 21.97
C MET A 344 15.90 -14.09 22.06
N VAL A 345 16.03 -13.10 22.96
CA VAL A 345 17.31 -12.44 23.19
C VAL A 345 18.35 -13.44 23.70
N ALA A 346 19.61 -13.19 23.36
CA ALA A 346 20.71 -14.15 23.57
C ALA A 346 20.84 -14.63 25.02
N GLU A 347 20.69 -13.73 25.98
CA GLU A 347 20.80 -14.04 27.42
C GLU A 347 19.68 -15.00 27.84
N PHE A 348 18.46 -14.76 27.37
CA PHE A 348 17.31 -15.62 27.63
C PHE A 348 17.52 -17.02 27.01
N GLU A 349 17.93 -17.10 25.73
CA GLU A 349 18.18 -18.37 25.07
C GLU A 349 19.34 -19.16 25.68
N ASN A 350 20.41 -18.47 26.05
CA ASN A 350 21.56 -19.11 26.71
C ASN A 350 21.18 -19.72 28.06
N ALA A 351 20.29 -19.06 28.79
CA ALA A 351 19.75 -19.61 30.03
C ALA A 351 18.82 -20.79 29.77
N LEU A 352 17.90 -20.63 28.77
CA LEU A 352 16.95 -21.65 28.39
C LEU A 352 17.64 -22.96 27.92
N LYS A 353 18.74 -22.85 27.17
CA LYS A 353 19.53 -24.00 26.69
C LYS A 353 20.18 -24.83 27.81
N LYS A 354 20.37 -24.24 29.00
CA LYS A 354 20.95 -24.93 30.15
C LYS A 354 19.92 -25.68 31.00
N LEU A 355 18.62 -25.41 30.75
CA LEU A 355 17.54 -26.01 31.53
C LEU A 355 17.11 -27.36 30.97
N SER A 356 16.78 -28.26 31.90
CA SER A 356 16.04 -29.48 31.59
C SER A 356 14.52 -29.20 31.57
N PRO A 357 13.71 -30.00 30.87
CA PRO A 357 12.26 -29.87 30.91
C PRO A 357 11.70 -29.85 32.34
N LYS A 358 10.83 -28.87 32.63
CA LYS A 358 10.24 -28.51 33.92
C LYS A 358 11.21 -27.81 34.93
N GLU A 359 12.44 -27.54 34.53
CA GLU A 359 13.40 -26.80 35.33
C GLU A 359 13.17 -25.27 35.17
N THR A 360 13.50 -24.54 36.27
CA THR A 360 13.38 -23.08 36.33
C THR A 360 14.76 -22.46 36.49
N SER A 361 15.05 -21.41 35.72
CA SER A 361 16.34 -20.70 35.76
C SER A 361 16.54 -19.88 37.03
N GLU A 362 17.80 -19.52 37.31
CA GLU A 362 18.10 -18.32 38.10
C GLU A 362 17.57 -17.06 37.37
N PRO A 363 17.41 -15.92 38.08
CA PRO A 363 17.06 -14.67 37.44
C PRO A 363 18.08 -14.29 36.36
N VAL A 364 17.62 -14.18 35.12
CA VAL A 364 18.43 -13.87 33.94
C VAL A 364 18.25 -12.40 33.58
N LYS A 365 19.33 -11.63 33.64
CA LYS A 365 19.31 -10.22 33.22
C LYS A 365 19.28 -10.12 31.68
N THR A 366 18.34 -9.35 31.14
CA THR A 366 18.28 -8.96 29.75
C THR A 366 18.06 -7.45 29.63
N SER A 367 18.00 -6.91 28.44
CA SER A 367 17.61 -5.51 28.18
C SER A 367 16.17 -5.16 28.64
N PHE A 368 15.31 -6.16 28.89
CA PHE A 368 13.93 -5.97 29.34
C PHE A 368 13.78 -6.00 30.88
N GLY A 369 14.77 -6.47 31.59
CA GLY A 369 14.74 -6.68 33.04
C GLY A 369 15.25 -8.07 33.44
N PHE A 370 14.82 -8.56 34.60
CA PHE A 370 15.18 -9.89 35.12
C PHE A 370 14.07 -10.90 34.78
N HIS A 371 14.44 -11.99 34.10
CA HIS A 371 13.55 -13.09 33.75
C HIS A 371 13.81 -14.32 34.62
N ILE A 372 12.75 -14.89 35.17
CA ILE A 372 12.74 -16.25 35.68
C ILE A 372 12.11 -17.11 34.59
N ILE A 373 12.85 -18.07 34.06
CA ILE A 373 12.44 -18.86 32.87
C ILE A 373 12.16 -20.28 33.30
N GLN A 374 11.01 -20.84 32.90
CA GLN A 374 10.72 -22.26 33.09
C GLN A 374 10.64 -22.92 31.70
N LEU A 375 11.48 -23.93 31.50
CA LEU A 375 11.44 -24.74 30.29
C LEU A 375 10.39 -25.85 30.44
N ASN A 376 9.35 -25.83 29.61
CA ASN A 376 8.28 -26.85 29.67
C ASN A 376 8.57 -28.06 28.79
N LYS A 377 9.05 -27.82 27.54
CA LYS A 377 9.33 -28.87 26.56
C LYS A 377 10.39 -28.40 25.56
N VAL A 378 11.22 -29.33 25.11
CA VAL A 378 12.11 -29.16 23.95
C VAL A 378 11.69 -30.16 22.90
N THR A 379 11.44 -29.67 21.68
CA THR A 379 11.31 -30.52 20.50
C THR A 379 12.63 -30.41 19.73
N PRO A 380 13.42 -31.50 19.66
CA PRO A 380 14.72 -31.45 19.02
C PRO A 380 14.59 -31.19 17.52
N GLU A 381 15.64 -30.61 16.96
CA GLU A 381 15.78 -30.55 15.51
C GLU A 381 15.88 -31.97 14.94
N ARG A 382 15.13 -32.21 13.87
CA ARG A 382 15.20 -33.47 13.14
C ARG A 382 14.86 -33.27 11.67
N ILE A 383 15.33 -34.16 10.84
CA ILE A 383 14.80 -34.31 9.50
C ILE A 383 13.67 -35.34 9.58
N LYS A 384 12.49 -35.00 9.06
CA LYS A 384 11.38 -35.98 8.95
C LYS A 384 11.84 -37.14 8.10
N PRO A 385 11.77 -38.39 8.57
CA PRO A 385 12.13 -39.54 7.76
C PRO A 385 11.20 -39.67 6.54
N LEU A 386 11.68 -40.31 5.49
CA LEU A 386 10.94 -40.49 4.24
C LEU A 386 9.52 -41.04 4.46
N GLU A 387 9.36 -42.02 5.32
CA GLU A 387 8.06 -42.65 5.61
C GLU A 387 7.03 -41.64 6.16
N GLU A 388 7.47 -40.62 6.93
CA GLU A 388 6.58 -39.58 7.49
C GLU A 388 6.09 -38.60 6.42
N VAL A 389 6.83 -38.41 5.34
CA VAL A 389 6.56 -37.40 4.29
C VAL A 389 6.25 -38.00 2.92
N LYS A 390 6.22 -39.33 2.81
CA LYS A 390 6.05 -40.06 1.56
C LYS A 390 4.79 -39.66 0.80
N GLU A 391 3.64 -39.59 1.48
CA GLU A 391 2.38 -39.19 0.84
C GLU A 391 2.41 -37.72 0.36
N GLU A 392 3.06 -36.84 1.11
CA GLU A 392 3.24 -35.44 0.71
C GLU A 392 4.11 -35.34 -0.54
N ILE A 393 5.17 -36.13 -0.58
CA ILE A 393 6.11 -36.19 -1.73
C ILE A 393 5.39 -36.73 -2.97
N ILE A 394 4.63 -37.83 -2.83
CA ILE A 394 3.83 -38.41 -3.93
C ILE A 394 2.92 -37.35 -4.54
N LYS A 395 2.13 -36.63 -3.73
CA LYS A 395 1.25 -35.56 -4.20
C LYS A 395 2.01 -34.43 -4.92
N LYS A 396 3.18 -34.07 -4.44
CA LYS A 396 4.02 -33.04 -5.09
C LYS A 396 4.58 -33.51 -6.42
N ILE A 397 5.06 -34.75 -6.50
CA ILE A 397 5.56 -35.36 -7.73
C ILE A 397 4.43 -35.49 -8.76
N GLU A 398 3.27 -36.01 -8.35
CA GLU A 398 2.09 -36.16 -9.19
C GLU A 398 1.67 -34.82 -9.79
N ALA A 399 1.51 -33.80 -8.93
CA ALA A 399 1.16 -32.45 -9.37
C ALA A 399 2.18 -31.85 -10.34
N ASN A 400 3.46 -32.14 -10.19
CA ASN A 400 4.49 -31.68 -11.11
C ASN A 400 4.49 -32.46 -12.44
N LYS A 401 4.42 -33.80 -12.39
CA LYS A 401 4.42 -34.66 -13.59
C LYS A 401 3.14 -34.40 -14.43
N THR A 402 1.97 -34.26 -13.81
CA THR A 402 0.70 -33.96 -14.51
C THR A 402 0.74 -32.60 -15.18
N ARG A 403 1.24 -31.55 -14.50
CA ARG A 403 1.42 -30.23 -15.12
C ARG A 403 2.40 -30.24 -16.28
N GLN A 404 3.49 -30.97 -16.16
CA GLN A 404 4.46 -31.10 -17.25
C GLN A 404 3.85 -31.82 -18.45
N LYS A 405 3.03 -32.87 -18.21
CA LYS A 405 2.33 -33.58 -19.26
C LYS A 405 1.28 -32.71 -19.94
N MET A 406 0.46 -32.00 -19.16
CA MET A 406 -0.49 -31.01 -19.67
C MET A 406 0.19 -29.99 -20.59
N ARG A 407 1.33 -29.42 -20.15
CA ARG A 407 2.10 -28.45 -20.96
C ARG A 407 2.63 -29.05 -22.25
N ARG A 408 3.08 -30.30 -22.23
CA ARG A 408 3.56 -31.00 -23.44
C ARG A 408 2.42 -31.25 -24.42
N VAL A 409 1.28 -31.75 -23.93
CA VAL A 409 0.12 -32.04 -24.77
C VAL A 409 -0.41 -30.76 -25.40
N VAL A 410 -0.60 -29.68 -24.64
CA VAL A 410 -1.13 -28.43 -25.18
C VAL A 410 -0.19 -27.80 -26.21
N LYS A 411 1.14 -27.95 -26.04
CA LYS A 411 2.11 -27.52 -27.04
C LYS A 411 2.05 -28.37 -28.31
N HIS A 412 1.79 -29.66 -28.18
CA HIS A 412 1.61 -30.56 -29.33
C HIS A 412 0.34 -30.20 -30.10
N VAL A 413 -0.80 -30.07 -29.39
CA VAL A 413 -2.08 -29.61 -30.00
C VAL A 413 -1.89 -28.27 -30.73
N HIS A 414 -1.21 -27.31 -30.12
CA HIS A 414 -0.94 -26.03 -30.77
C HIS A 414 -0.14 -26.19 -32.05
N ARG A 415 0.91 -27.03 -32.04
CA ARG A 415 1.76 -27.23 -33.21
C ARG A 415 0.97 -27.85 -34.36
N SER A 416 0.28 -28.97 -34.12
CA SER A 416 -0.58 -29.63 -35.14
C SER A 416 -1.66 -28.69 -35.64
N ALA A 417 -2.37 -28.01 -34.73
CA ALA A 417 -3.43 -27.08 -35.11
C ALA A 417 -2.91 -25.87 -35.92
N LYS A 418 -1.68 -25.43 -35.70
CA LYS A 418 -1.07 -24.29 -36.41
C LYS A 418 -0.63 -24.69 -37.83
N GLU A 419 -0.15 -25.93 -38.02
CA GLU A 419 0.22 -26.43 -39.33
C GLU A 419 -1.01 -26.56 -40.25
N ASP A 420 -2.07 -27.21 -39.78
CA ASP A 420 -3.25 -27.53 -40.59
C ASP A 420 -4.39 -26.47 -40.48
N GLN A 421 -4.24 -25.49 -39.60
CA GLN A 421 -5.29 -24.54 -39.18
C GLN A 421 -6.57 -25.23 -38.69
N ASP A 422 -6.46 -26.50 -38.28
CA ASP A 422 -7.57 -27.32 -37.75
C ASP A 422 -7.38 -27.68 -36.28
N LEU A 423 -7.97 -26.88 -35.40
CA LEU A 423 -7.93 -27.11 -33.96
C LEU A 423 -8.74 -28.36 -33.55
N MET A 424 -9.77 -28.72 -34.30
CA MET A 424 -10.62 -29.85 -33.96
C MET A 424 -9.87 -31.18 -34.21
N ASN A 425 -9.26 -31.31 -35.36
CA ASN A 425 -8.45 -32.51 -35.70
C ASN A 425 -7.28 -32.67 -34.73
N ALA A 426 -6.53 -31.59 -34.51
CA ALA A 426 -5.40 -31.60 -33.56
C ALA A 426 -5.82 -31.97 -32.11
N ALA A 427 -7.02 -31.56 -31.69
CA ALA A 427 -7.57 -31.96 -30.39
C ALA A 427 -7.87 -33.46 -30.34
N GLN A 428 -8.53 -34.00 -31.36
CA GLN A 428 -8.93 -35.42 -31.44
C GLN A 428 -7.71 -36.33 -31.44
N GLU A 429 -6.64 -35.99 -32.17
CA GLU A 429 -5.36 -36.72 -32.18
C GLU A 429 -4.73 -36.84 -30.78
N ASN A 430 -5.05 -35.94 -29.89
CA ASN A 430 -4.57 -35.91 -28.50
C ASN A 430 -5.62 -36.36 -27.48
N ASN A 431 -6.71 -37.00 -27.93
CA ASN A 431 -7.85 -37.41 -27.10
C ASN A 431 -8.50 -36.26 -26.30
N LEU A 432 -8.51 -35.07 -26.88
CA LEU A 432 -9.16 -33.89 -26.33
C LEU A 432 -10.35 -33.48 -27.21
N SER A 433 -11.26 -32.69 -26.64
CA SER A 433 -12.41 -32.15 -27.36
C SER A 433 -12.31 -30.63 -27.49
N THR A 434 -12.88 -30.09 -28.57
CA THR A 434 -13.03 -28.66 -28.73
C THR A 434 -14.36 -28.19 -28.12
N GLN A 435 -14.35 -27.02 -27.55
CA GLN A 435 -15.54 -26.30 -27.06
C GLN A 435 -15.64 -24.97 -27.81
N THR A 436 -16.83 -24.37 -27.76
CA THR A 436 -17.07 -23.07 -28.42
C THR A 436 -17.82 -22.15 -27.46
N THR A 437 -17.32 -20.91 -27.31
CA THR A 437 -17.99 -19.89 -26.49
C THR A 437 -19.24 -19.36 -27.18
N PRO A 438 -20.20 -18.76 -26.46
CA PRO A 438 -21.08 -17.76 -27.05
C PRO A 438 -20.25 -16.59 -27.60
N PHE A 439 -20.91 -15.62 -28.26
CA PHE A 439 -20.25 -14.34 -28.52
C PHE A 439 -19.90 -13.65 -27.21
N ILE A 440 -18.66 -13.22 -27.07
CA ILE A 440 -18.14 -12.51 -25.91
C ILE A 440 -17.53 -11.17 -26.32
N SER A 441 -17.65 -10.18 -25.48
CA SER A 441 -17.04 -8.86 -25.61
C SER A 441 -15.81 -8.72 -24.68
N ARG A 442 -15.05 -7.63 -24.81
CA ARG A 442 -13.94 -7.34 -23.87
C ARG A 442 -14.39 -7.06 -22.44
N GLU A 443 -15.67 -6.73 -22.26
CA GLU A 443 -16.27 -6.44 -20.96
C GLU A 443 -16.72 -7.71 -20.24
N ASP A 444 -16.81 -8.84 -20.94
CA ASP A 444 -17.15 -10.13 -20.35
C ASP A 444 -15.93 -10.70 -19.62
N HIS A 445 -15.90 -10.54 -18.31
CA HIS A 445 -14.77 -10.98 -17.47
C HIS A 445 -14.86 -12.45 -17.05
N ILE A 446 -16.03 -13.09 -17.17
CA ILE A 446 -16.28 -14.47 -16.77
C ILE A 446 -17.04 -15.18 -17.87
N VAL A 447 -16.44 -16.23 -18.43
CA VAL A 447 -17.09 -17.12 -19.39
C VAL A 447 -17.20 -18.52 -18.80
N PRO A 448 -18.33 -19.20 -18.93
CA PRO A 448 -18.46 -20.59 -18.46
C PRO A 448 -17.29 -21.45 -18.92
N ASP A 449 -16.83 -22.36 -18.11
CA ASP A 449 -15.71 -23.28 -18.32
C ASP A 449 -14.31 -22.66 -18.42
N ILE A 450 -14.18 -21.38 -18.76
CA ILE A 450 -12.91 -20.66 -18.84
C ILE A 450 -12.65 -19.92 -17.51
N GLY A 451 -13.72 -19.39 -16.90
CA GLY A 451 -13.63 -18.57 -15.69
C GLY A 451 -13.06 -17.18 -15.97
N ASN A 452 -12.53 -16.56 -14.93
CA ASN A 452 -11.82 -15.28 -15.05
C ASN A 452 -10.35 -15.55 -15.44
N ASN A 453 -10.05 -15.52 -16.73
CA ASN A 453 -8.71 -15.77 -17.26
C ASN A 453 -8.25 -14.62 -18.20
N PRO A 454 -7.69 -13.53 -17.66
CA PRO A 454 -7.26 -12.37 -18.44
C PRO A 454 -6.28 -12.72 -19.57
N LYS A 455 -5.42 -13.72 -19.38
CA LYS A 455 -4.47 -14.14 -20.43
C LYS A 455 -5.19 -14.76 -21.62
N PHE A 456 -6.24 -15.56 -21.37
CA PHE A 456 -7.06 -16.15 -22.42
C PHE A 456 -7.80 -15.07 -23.21
N PHE A 457 -8.46 -14.14 -22.53
CA PHE A 457 -9.21 -13.06 -23.19
C PHE A 457 -8.29 -12.13 -23.98
N ASN A 458 -7.17 -11.70 -23.38
CA ASN A 458 -6.22 -10.85 -24.09
C ASN A 458 -5.70 -11.52 -25.36
N GLN A 459 -5.34 -12.81 -25.27
CA GLN A 459 -4.91 -13.57 -26.45
C GLN A 459 -6.00 -13.65 -27.51
N ALA A 460 -7.25 -13.91 -27.12
CA ALA A 460 -8.36 -14.07 -28.04
C ALA A 460 -8.66 -12.80 -28.85
N PHE A 461 -8.67 -11.63 -28.18
CA PHE A 461 -9.03 -10.37 -28.84
C PHE A 461 -7.92 -9.78 -29.73
N ILE A 462 -6.65 -10.19 -29.55
CA ILE A 462 -5.56 -9.78 -30.45
C ILE A 462 -5.36 -10.75 -31.63
N LEU A 463 -5.98 -11.93 -31.56
CA LEU A 463 -5.81 -12.97 -32.57
C LEU A 463 -6.58 -12.63 -33.85
N GLU A 464 -5.96 -12.82 -35.00
CA GLU A 464 -6.63 -12.74 -36.28
C GLU A 464 -7.66 -13.86 -36.45
N ASP A 465 -8.70 -13.58 -37.23
CA ASP A 465 -9.77 -14.54 -37.49
C ASP A 465 -9.23 -15.81 -38.16
N ASN A 466 -9.73 -16.94 -37.69
CA ASN A 466 -9.33 -18.27 -38.15
C ASN A 466 -7.89 -18.65 -37.92
N LYS A 467 -7.11 -17.87 -37.17
CA LYS A 467 -5.75 -18.25 -36.70
C LYS A 467 -5.80 -18.97 -35.38
N VAL A 468 -4.85 -19.87 -35.19
CA VAL A 468 -4.64 -20.57 -33.91
C VAL A 468 -3.69 -19.75 -33.06
N GLY A 469 -4.13 -19.42 -31.84
CA GLY A 469 -3.36 -18.63 -30.88
C GLY A 469 -2.32 -19.44 -30.13
N GLU A 470 -1.32 -18.75 -29.58
CA GLU A 470 -0.31 -19.37 -28.71
C GLU A 470 -0.99 -20.00 -27.47
N PRO A 471 -0.42 -21.07 -26.92
CA PRO A 471 -1.01 -21.74 -25.75
C PRO A 471 -1.08 -20.83 -24.53
N VAL A 472 -2.26 -20.74 -23.93
CA VAL A 472 -2.46 -20.06 -22.64
C VAL A 472 -2.33 -21.08 -21.53
N VAL A 473 -1.28 -20.99 -20.74
CA VAL A 473 -0.99 -21.95 -19.66
C VAL A 473 -1.03 -21.27 -18.31
N THR A 474 -1.82 -21.85 -17.40
CA THR A 474 -1.88 -21.49 -15.99
C THR A 474 -1.38 -22.65 -15.11
N LEU A 475 -1.50 -22.53 -13.78
CA LEU A 475 -1.22 -23.63 -12.86
C LEU A 475 -2.31 -24.71 -12.89
N GLU A 476 -3.55 -24.36 -13.23
CA GLU A 476 -4.73 -25.22 -13.12
C GLU A 476 -5.26 -25.69 -14.49
N SER A 477 -4.91 -25.00 -15.56
CA SER A 477 -5.43 -25.31 -16.90
C SER A 477 -4.51 -24.80 -18.00
N ALA A 478 -4.67 -25.39 -19.19
CA ALA A 478 -4.03 -24.92 -20.39
C ALA A 478 -5.04 -24.90 -21.54
N PHE A 479 -4.89 -23.92 -22.43
CA PHE A 479 -5.81 -23.68 -23.54
C PHE A 479 -5.05 -23.50 -24.84
N VAL A 480 -5.63 -23.97 -25.94
CA VAL A 480 -5.34 -23.53 -27.30
C VAL A 480 -6.64 -23.01 -27.89
N LEU A 481 -6.61 -21.86 -28.52
CA LEU A 481 -7.81 -21.16 -28.96
C LEU A 481 -7.70 -20.67 -30.40
N LYS A 482 -8.86 -20.53 -31.06
CA LYS A 482 -9.03 -20.01 -32.39
C LYS A 482 -10.29 -19.15 -32.44
N VAL A 483 -10.18 -17.91 -32.95
CA VAL A 483 -11.36 -17.08 -33.19
C VAL A 483 -12.05 -17.58 -34.45
N VAL A 484 -13.30 -18.02 -34.32
CA VAL A 484 -14.08 -18.61 -35.44
C VAL A 484 -15.09 -17.63 -36.04
N ASN A 485 -15.45 -16.60 -35.27
CA ASN A 485 -16.30 -15.53 -35.76
C ASN A 485 -16.01 -14.23 -35.01
N ARG A 486 -16.13 -13.10 -35.71
CA ARG A 486 -15.90 -11.77 -35.16
C ARG A 486 -16.95 -10.80 -35.70
N GLU A 487 -17.65 -10.18 -34.78
CA GLU A 487 -18.54 -9.04 -35.08
C GLU A 487 -17.73 -7.76 -34.77
N LYS A 488 -17.52 -6.95 -35.81
CA LYS A 488 -16.81 -5.67 -35.63
C LYS A 488 -17.65 -4.72 -34.78
N PRO A 489 -17.02 -3.81 -34.02
CA PRO A 489 -17.77 -2.77 -33.33
C PRO A 489 -18.54 -1.92 -34.34
N TYR A 490 -19.75 -1.55 -33.99
CA TYR A 490 -20.58 -0.69 -34.83
C TYR A 490 -21.53 0.17 -33.99
N ILE A 491 -21.91 1.31 -34.55
CA ILE A 491 -22.90 2.18 -33.92
C ILE A 491 -24.25 1.86 -34.61
N PRO A 492 -25.26 1.36 -33.87
CA PRO A 492 -26.56 1.05 -34.40
C PRO A 492 -27.26 2.32 -34.90
N GLU A 493 -28.02 2.23 -35.95
CA GLU A 493 -28.86 3.33 -36.46
C GLU A 493 -29.89 3.74 -35.38
N LEU A 494 -30.24 5.04 -35.35
CA LEU A 494 -31.19 5.56 -34.37
C LEU A 494 -32.51 4.80 -34.33
N ASN A 495 -33.01 4.35 -35.48
CA ASN A 495 -34.27 3.61 -35.59
C ASN A 495 -34.22 2.27 -34.83
N ASP A 496 -33.05 1.62 -34.79
CA ASP A 496 -32.86 0.32 -34.14
C ASP A 496 -32.80 0.46 -32.59
N ILE A 497 -32.41 1.64 -32.11
CA ILE A 497 -32.22 1.92 -30.70
C ILE A 497 -33.06 3.10 -30.20
N GLU A 498 -34.15 3.47 -30.91
CA GLU A 498 -34.92 4.67 -30.58
C GLU A 498 -35.39 4.70 -29.12
N GLN A 499 -35.83 3.57 -28.59
CA GLN A 499 -36.28 3.49 -27.19
C GLN A 499 -35.11 3.74 -26.19
N LEU A 500 -33.94 3.19 -26.47
CA LEU A 500 -32.76 3.41 -25.66
C LEU A 500 -32.30 4.87 -25.76
N ALA A 501 -32.23 5.42 -26.96
CA ALA A 501 -31.86 6.81 -27.18
C ALA A 501 -32.86 7.78 -26.51
N ARG A 502 -34.16 7.47 -26.56
CA ARG A 502 -35.22 8.21 -25.86
C ARG A 502 -35.02 8.19 -24.34
N SER A 503 -34.78 7.03 -23.78
CA SER A 503 -34.55 6.90 -22.31
C SER A 503 -33.33 7.71 -21.88
N LYS A 504 -32.23 7.60 -22.60
CA LYS A 504 -30.97 8.33 -22.29
C LYS A 504 -31.12 9.84 -22.52
N SER A 505 -31.82 10.26 -23.53
CA SER A 505 -32.14 11.68 -23.79
C SER A 505 -33.03 12.25 -22.67
N GLN A 506 -34.03 11.47 -22.20
CA GLN A 506 -34.87 11.89 -21.09
C GLN A 506 -34.07 11.98 -19.77
N GLU A 507 -33.18 11.01 -19.51
CA GLU A 507 -32.27 11.05 -18.37
C GLU A 507 -31.40 12.33 -18.37
N GLU A 508 -30.82 12.70 -19.52
CA GLU A 508 -30.05 13.95 -19.67
C GLU A 508 -30.92 15.19 -19.43
N LYS A 509 -32.13 15.22 -20.01
CA LYS A 509 -33.07 16.32 -19.82
C LYS A 509 -33.48 16.48 -18.36
N ASP A 510 -33.80 15.37 -17.70
CA ASP A 510 -34.17 15.36 -16.28
C ASP A 510 -33.01 15.81 -15.41
N HIS A 511 -31.78 15.36 -15.71
CA HIS A 511 -30.58 15.75 -15.00
C HIS A 511 -30.32 17.27 -15.12
N ASN A 512 -30.39 17.81 -16.34
CA ASN A 512 -30.20 19.24 -16.61
C ASN A 512 -31.27 20.10 -15.93
N PHE A 513 -32.53 19.64 -15.99
CA PHE A 513 -33.64 20.31 -15.31
C PHE A 513 -33.44 20.29 -13.79
N SER A 514 -33.08 19.14 -13.22
CA SER A 514 -32.85 19.00 -11.79
C SER A 514 -31.66 19.85 -11.31
N THR A 515 -30.57 19.87 -12.08
CA THR A 515 -29.40 20.72 -11.82
C THR A 515 -29.78 22.19 -11.79
N THR A 516 -30.43 22.69 -12.84
CA THR A 516 -30.85 24.10 -12.95
C THR A 516 -31.80 24.51 -11.82
N LYS A 517 -32.75 23.63 -11.48
CA LYS A 517 -33.71 23.87 -10.41
C LYS A 517 -33.06 23.88 -9.02
N SER A 518 -32.14 22.89 -8.78
CA SER A 518 -31.38 22.80 -7.53
C SER A 518 -30.47 24.02 -7.33
N GLU A 519 -29.77 24.48 -8.36
CA GLU A 519 -28.95 25.70 -8.29
C GLU A 519 -29.77 26.94 -8.07
N SER A 520 -30.94 27.07 -8.71
CA SER A 520 -31.85 28.20 -8.48
C SER A 520 -32.31 28.21 -7.02
N LEU A 521 -32.72 27.07 -6.47
CA LEU A 521 -33.10 26.96 -5.05
C LEU A 521 -31.93 27.30 -4.13
N ALA A 522 -30.74 26.75 -4.42
CA ALA A 522 -29.53 26.99 -3.65
C ALA A 522 -29.18 28.49 -3.60
N LYS A 523 -29.24 29.18 -4.73
CA LYS A 523 -29.04 30.65 -4.81
C LYS A 523 -30.06 31.41 -4.00
N LYS A 524 -31.36 31.06 -4.07
CA LYS A 524 -32.42 31.70 -3.29
C LYS A 524 -32.28 31.51 -1.79
N ILE A 525 -31.83 30.33 -1.36
CA ILE A 525 -31.53 30.03 0.05
C ILE A 525 -30.32 30.84 0.52
N THR A 526 -29.24 30.85 -0.27
CA THR A 526 -28.01 31.61 0.07
C THR A 526 -28.29 33.12 0.21
N ASN A 527 -29.13 33.65 -0.66
CA ASN A 527 -29.51 35.08 -0.62
C ASN A 527 -30.61 35.41 0.41
N GLY A 528 -31.09 34.41 1.17
CA GLY A 528 -32.14 34.61 2.17
C GLY A 528 -33.54 34.85 1.60
N THR A 529 -33.74 34.66 0.29
CA THR A 529 -35.06 34.84 -0.36
C THR A 529 -36.05 33.76 0.06
N ILE A 530 -35.55 32.56 0.33
CA ILE A 530 -36.34 31.43 0.85
C ILE A 530 -35.57 30.82 2.02
N ASP A 531 -36.31 30.27 2.97
CA ASP A 531 -35.72 29.61 4.13
C ASP A 531 -35.42 28.13 3.86
N LEU A 532 -34.37 27.62 4.50
CA LEU A 532 -33.92 26.22 4.34
C LEU A 532 -34.97 25.22 4.86
N GLU A 533 -35.60 25.51 6.02
CA GLU A 533 -36.58 24.64 6.65
C GLU A 533 -37.87 24.54 5.82
N SER A 534 -38.39 25.70 5.40
CA SER A 534 -39.59 25.78 4.54
C SER A 534 -39.35 25.08 3.20
N THR A 535 -38.13 25.17 2.67
CA THR A 535 -37.72 24.48 1.43
C THR A 535 -37.66 22.97 1.65
N ALA A 536 -37.08 22.50 2.74
CA ALA A 536 -37.05 21.06 3.09
C ALA A 536 -38.47 20.49 3.12
N LYS A 537 -39.38 21.16 3.85
CA LYS A 537 -40.78 20.75 3.96
C LYS A 537 -41.50 20.70 2.60
N LYS A 538 -41.28 21.72 1.75
CA LYS A 538 -41.90 21.81 0.42
C LYS A 538 -41.41 20.70 -0.53
N LEU A 539 -40.16 20.28 -0.38
CA LEU A 539 -39.55 19.26 -1.22
C LEU A 539 -39.70 17.82 -0.65
N GLY A 540 -40.29 17.70 0.56
CA GLY A 540 -40.38 16.40 1.24
C GLY A 540 -39.03 15.85 1.64
N LEU A 541 -38.04 16.72 1.90
CA LEU A 541 -36.71 16.36 2.34
C LEU A 541 -36.54 16.57 3.84
N ASP A 542 -35.72 15.75 4.48
CA ASP A 542 -35.40 15.85 5.88
C ASP A 542 -34.43 17.01 6.14
N LEU A 543 -34.82 17.96 6.97
CA LEU A 543 -33.89 18.91 7.56
C LEU A 543 -33.10 18.22 8.67
N LYS A 544 -31.79 18.11 8.48
CA LYS A 544 -30.87 17.44 9.40
C LYS A 544 -30.03 18.46 10.16
N HIS A 545 -29.60 18.07 11.35
CA HIS A 545 -28.78 18.88 12.24
C HIS A 545 -27.50 18.14 12.59
N THR A 546 -26.37 18.83 12.67
CA THR A 546 -25.14 18.26 13.19
C THR A 546 -24.96 18.65 14.65
N PRO A 547 -24.26 17.85 15.48
CA PRO A 547 -23.62 18.41 16.68
C PRO A 547 -22.48 19.35 16.27
N PHE A 548 -21.82 19.98 17.24
CA PHE A 548 -20.59 20.73 16.99
C PHE A 548 -19.47 19.83 16.48
N PHE A 549 -18.77 20.27 15.46
CA PHE A 549 -17.58 19.61 14.91
C PHE A 549 -16.52 20.65 14.52
N ASN A 550 -15.25 20.28 14.55
CA ASN A 550 -14.13 21.12 14.13
C ASN A 550 -13.65 20.80 12.69
N ARG A 551 -12.65 21.53 12.21
CA ARG A 551 -12.12 21.36 10.84
C ARG A 551 -11.46 20.00 10.60
N SER A 552 -10.94 19.35 11.63
CA SER A 552 -10.30 18.02 11.53
C SER A 552 -11.29 16.87 11.64
N ASP A 553 -12.47 17.10 12.19
CA ASP A 553 -13.48 16.08 12.40
C ASP A 553 -14.17 15.67 11.08
N SER A 554 -14.66 14.46 11.04
CA SER A 554 -15.67 14.07 10.06
C SER A 554 -17.00 14.77 10.43
N ILE A 555 -17.71 15.31 9.44
CA ILE A 555 -19.00 15.98 9.71
C ILE A 555 -20.02 14.92 10.13
N PRO A 556 -20.59 14.98 11.34
CA PRO A 556 -21.57 14.01 11.79
C PRO A 556 -22.79 13.94 10.85
N GLY A 557 -23.14 12.74 10.41
CA GLY A 557 -24.27 12.50 9.49
C GLY A 557 -23.99 12.76 8.00
N ILE A 558 -22.82 13.36 7.67
CA ILE A 558 -22.41 13.65 6.28
C ILE A 558 -21.14 12.86 5.91
N GLY A 559 -20.21 12.72 6.86
CA GLY A 559 -18.92 12.10 6.62
C GLY A 559 -17.81 13.08 6.26
N ASN A 560 -16.73 12.59 5.66
CA ASN A 560 -15.55 13.42 5.36
C ASN A 560 -15.68 14.05 3.96
N LEU A 561 -16.59 15.00 3.81
CA LEU A 561 -16.78 15.77 2.58
C LEU A 561 -16.14 17.16 2.72
N GLU A 562 -14.91 17.28 2.22
CA GLU A 562 -14.08 18.48 2.40
C GLU A 562 -14.73 19.74 1.85
N LYS A 563 -15.40 19.67 0.68
CA LYS A 563 -16.11 20.83 0.11
C LYS A 563 -17.26 21.34 1.00
N VAL A 564 -17.98 20.41 1.65
CA VAL A 564 -19.06 20.79 2.59
C VAL A 564 -18.46 21.42 3.83
N LYS A 565 -17.37 20.85 4.35
CA LYS A 565 -16.64 21.34 5.52
C LYS A 565 -16.08 22.75 5.27
N THR A 566 -15.37 22.93 4.17
CA THR A 566 -14.83 24.24 3.80
C THR A 566 -15.95 25.27 3.74
N LYS A 567 -17.05 24.94 3.04
CA LYS A 567 -18.19 25.85 2.93
C LYS A 567 -18.83 26.18 4.29
N ALA A 568 -18.92 25.21 5.19
CA ALA A 568 -19.48 25.41 6.53
C ALA A 568 -18.69 26.43 7.36
N PHE A 569 -17.36 26.36 7.29
CA PHE A 569 -16.48 27.29 8.03
C PHE A 569 -16.30 28.67 7.36
N GLU A 570 -16.68 28.82 6.09
CA GLU A 570 -16.71 30.10 5.38
C GLU A 570 -17.97 30.93 5.68
N LEU A 571 -19.04 30.30 6.15
CA LEU A 571 -20.30 30.97 6.42
C LEU A 571 -20.24 31.79 7.70
N ASP A 572 -20.88 32.95 7.69
CA ASP A 572 -21.22 33.70 8.93
C ASP A 572 -22.40 33.05 9.66
N ASP A 573 -22.51 33.34 10.95
CA ASP A 573 -23.59 32.83 11.81
C ASP A 573 -24.97 33.13 11.23
N GLY A 574 -25.84 32.14 11.15
CA GLY A 574 -27.18 32.22 10.58
C GLY A 574 -27.22 32.31 9.05
N LYS A 575 -26.06 32.37 8.35
CA LYS A 575 -26.03 32.40 6.88
C LYS A 575 -26.10 31.01 6.31
N SER A 576 -26.63 30.94 5.08
CA SER A 576 -26.75 29.72 4.32
C SER A 576 -25.78 29.71 3.12
N GLY A 577 -25.39 28.54 2.71
CA GLY A 577 -24.57 28.31 1.53
C GLY A 577 -24.84 26.94 0.93
N TRP A 578 -24.16 26.65 -0.16
CA TRP A 578 -24.31 25.36 -0.80
C TRP A 578 -23.00 24.90 -1.46
N THR A 579 -22.94 23.62 -1.70
CA THR A 579 -21.87 23.01 -2.50
C THR A 579 -22.39 21.75 -3.18
N LEU A 580 -21.86 21.47 -4.37
CA LEU A 580 -22.12 20.22 -5.10
C LEU A 580 -20.95 19.25 -4.82
N VAL A 581 -21.30 18.06 -4.33
CA VAL A 581 -20.33 16.99 -4.10
C VAL A 581 -20.90 15.71 -4.72
N ARG A 582 -20.22 15.19 -5.72
CA ARG A 582 -20.73 14.09 -6.55
C ARG A 582 -22.10 14.45 -7.13
N ASP A 583 -23.09 13.60 -6.94
CA ASP A 583 -24.45 13.79 -7.44
C ASP A 583 -25.40 14.36 -6.40
N ASN A 584 -24.90 15.18 -5.44
CA ASN A 584 -25.71 15.75 -4.37
C ASN A 584 -25.39 17.22 -4.12
N TYR A 585 -26.44 18.05 -4.11
CA TYR A 585 -26.37 19.42 -3.61
C TYR A 585 -26.54 19.41 -2.09
N TYR A 586 -25.55 19.86 -1.36
CA TYR A 586 -25.60 20.10 0.07
C TYR A 586 -25.92 21.56 0.30
N LEU A 587 -27.14 21.85 0.78
CA LEU A 587 -27.55 23.17 1.18
C LEU A 587 -27.43 23.23 2.70
N ILE A 588 -26.60 24.12 3.19
CA ILE A 588 -26.22 24.19 4.60
C ILE A 588 -26.51 25.57 5.15
N ARG A 589 -26.87 25.63 6.43
CA ARG A 589 -26.99 26.87 7.21
C ARG A 589 -26.11 26.73 8.44
N LEU A 590 -25.23 27.69 8.68
CA LEU A 590 -24.49 27.76 9.92
C LEU A 590 -25.45 28.14 11.05
N GLN A 591 -25.73 27.18 11.94
CA GLN A 591 -26.64 27.39 13.08
C GLN A 591 -25.94 28.10 14.21
N ASP A 592 -24.73 27.72 14.52
CA ASP A 592 -23.97 28.28 15.64
C ASP A 592 -22.46 28.04 15.43
N ARG A 593 -21.64 28.93 15.97
CA ARG A 593 -20.18 28.91 15.93
C ARG A 593 -19.60 29.07 17.32
N GLN A 594 -18.88 28.08 17.77
CA GLN A 594 -18.15 28.11 19.03
C GLN A 594 -16.68 28.46 18.78
N LYS A 595 -16.25 29.63 19.21
CA LYS A 595 -14.84 30.02 19.18
C LYS A 595 -14.03 29.10 20.10
N ALA A 596 -12.76 28.88 19.73
CA ALA A 596 -11.85 28.11 20.57
C ALA A 596 -11.64 28.80 21.93
N ASN A 597 -11.49 28.02 22.97
CA ASN A 597 -11.07 28.51 24.29
C ASN A 597 -9.60 28.98 24.24
N ALA A 598 -9.18 29.74 25.25
CA ALA A 598 -7.77 30.11 25.38
C ALA A 598 -6.87 28.84 25.40
N PRO A 599 -5.78 28.85 24.63
CA PRO A 599 -4.94 27.65 24.50
C PRO A 599 -4.13 27.36 25.76
N GLU A 600 -3.98 26.09 26.08
CA GLU A 600 -3.01 25.64 27.08
C GLU A 600 -1.60 25.71 26.52
N MET A 601 -0.61 26.01 27.37
CA MET A 601 0.80 26.17 26.97
C MET A 601 1.37 24.94 26.24
N GLU A 602 1.02 23.73 26.66
CA GLU A 602 1.51 22.50 26.06
C GLU A 602 0.92 22.28 24.65
N ALA A 603 -0.37 22.57 24.46
CA ALA A 603 -1.04 22.52 23.15
C ALA A 603 -0.39 23.51 22.15
N LEU A 604 -0.04 24.71 22.63
CA LEU A 604 0.68 25.68 21.81
C LEU A 604 2.08 25.20 21.42
N LYS A 605 2.80 24.53 22.30
CA LYS A 605 4.14 24.01 22.03
C LYS A 605 4.12 22.92 20.96
N GLU A 606 3.18 21.99 21.05
CA GLU A 606 2.98 20.96 20.05
C GLU A 606 2.58 21.55 18.69
N LEU A 607 1.60 22.45 18.68
CA LEU A 607 1.14 23.13 17.47
C LEU A 607 2.27 23.95 16.81
N LYS A 608 3.08 24.66 17.60
CA LYS A 608 4.23 25.42 17.11
C LYS A 608 5.22 24.51 16.39
N THR A 609 5.47 23.32 16.94
CA THR A 609 6.37 22.35 16.30
C THR A 609 5.79 21.86 14.96
N LYS A 610 4.50 21.52 14.93
CA LYS A 610 3.81 21.11 13.70
C LYS A 610 3.81 22.21 12.64
N LEU A 611 3.47 23.44 13.02
CA LEU A 611 3.46 24.59 12.12
C LEU A 611 4.86 24.91 11.58
N LYS A 612 5.89 24.85 12.44
CA LYS A 612 7.27 25.09 12.02
C LYS A 612 7.71 24.05 10.98
N LEU A 613 7.37 22.78 11.19
CA LEU A 613 7.66 21.72 10.23
C LEU A 613 6.93 21.95 8.90
N ALA A 614 5.61 22.14 8.94
CA ALA A 614 4.80 22.36 7.75
C ALA A 614 5.25 23.60 6.94
N LYS A 615 5.49 24.70 7.64
CA LYS A 615 5.99 25.94 7.02
C LYS A 615 7.42 25.76 6.46
N GLY A 616 8.26 25.03 7.17
CA GLY A 616 9.59 24.66 6.71
C GLY A 616 9.54 23.82 5.42
N ASP A 617 8.62 22.89 5.35
CA ASP A 617 8.41 22.08 4.15
C ASP A 617 7.92 22.94 2.98
N SER A 618 6.95 23.82 3.21
CA SER A 618 6.44 24.73 2.17
C SER A 618 7.54 25.66 1.62
N VAL A 619 8.32 26.29 2.51
CA VAL A 619 9.45 27.14 2.11
C VAL A 619 10.50 26.36 1.33
N PHE A 620 10.78 25.12 1.75
CA PHE A 620 11.72 24.27 1.03
C PHE A 620 11.20 23.90 -0.37
N GLN A 621 9.91 23.60 -0.52
CA GLN A 621 9.31 23.29 -1.81
C GLN A 621 9.32 24.48 -2.77
N GLU A 622 8.94 25.65 -2.27
CA GLU A 622 8.98 26.89 -3.05
C GLU A 622 10.43 27.20 -3.50
N TRP A 623 11.39 27.10 -2.59
CA TRP A 623 12.79 27.29 -2.88
C TRP A 623 13.30 26.28 -3.91
N MET A 624 12.92 24.99 -3.78
CA MET A 624 13.27 23.94 -4.74
C MET A 624 12.64 24.18 -6.12
N GLY A 625 11.37 24.60 -6.15
CA GLY A 625 10.68 24.97 -7.39
C GLY A 625 11.42 26.08 -8.12
N ASN A 626 11.78 27.15 -7.42
CA ASN A 626 12.55 28.27 -7.96
C ASN A 626 13.94 27.83 -8.48
N LEU A 627 14.61 26.90 -7.80
CA LEU A 627 15.89 26.35 -8.29
C LEU A 627 15.67 25.51 -9.56
N LYS A 628 14.64 24.68 -9.59
CA LYS A 628 14.31 23.84 -10.75
C LYS A 628 14.01 24.69 -11.99
N GLU A 629 13.30 25.81 -11.83
CA GLU A 629 13.01 26.76 -12.92
C GLU A 629 14.24 27.47 -13.46
N ARG A 630 15.26 27.67 -12.62
CA ARG A 630 16.52 28.37 -13.00
C ARG A 630 17.58 27.41 -13.51
N SER A 631 17.46 26.12 -13.28
CA SER A 631 18.42 25.12 -13.73
C SER A 631 18.20 24.74 -15.18
N GLU A 632 19.25 24.52 -15.93
CA GLU A 632 19.21 23.96 -17.28
C GLU A 632 18.97 22.44 -17.18
N ILE A 633 17.75 22.01 -17.45
CA ILE A 633 17.35 20.60 -17.37
C ILE A 633 17.06 20.09 -18.78
N LEU A 634 17.89 19.15 -19.26
CA LEU A 634 17.71 18.48 -20.54
C LEU A 634 17.35 17.01 -20.29
N ILE A 635 16.23 16.55 -20.84
CA ILE A 635 15.68 15.19 -20.65
C ILE A 635 15.69 14.46 -21.99
N ASP A 636 16.32 13.29 -22.03
CA ASP A 636 16.22 12.38 -23.18
C ASP A 636 15.00 11.45 -23.00
N LYS A 637 13.89 11.83 -23.63
CA LYS A 637 12.64 11.08 -23.57
C LYS A 637 12.73 9.68 -24.19
N SER A 638 13.74 9.40 -25.01
CA SER A 638 13.91 8.09 -25.64
C SER A 638 14.43 7.03 -24.66
N GLN A 639 14.96 7.47 -23.50
CA GLN A 639 15.54 6.63 -22.46
C GLN A 639 14.58 6.40 -21.25
N LEU A 640 13.37 6.96 -21.29
CA LEU A 640 12.29 6.80 -20.30
C LEU A 640 11.32 5.70 -20.75
#